data_546b4884ba8e23e226c5df6bab0a3788
#
_entry.id   546b4884ba8e23e226c5df6bab0a3788
#
_cell.length_a   1.000
_cell.length_b   1.000
_cell.length_c   1.000
_cell.angle_alpha   90.00
_cell.angle_beta   90.00
_cell.angle_gamma   90.00
#
_symmetry.space_group_name_H-M   'P 1'
#
loop_
_entity.id
_entity.type
_entity.pdbx_description
1 polymer ?
#
loop_
_entity_poly.entity_id
_entity_poly.type
_entity_poly.pdbx_seq_one_letter_code
_entity_poly.pdbx_strand_id
1 'polypeptide(L)'
;LAVSQGIIEGDGDGNFRPNAPISYAEAMTIMVRATGYTVSAEENGGYPHGYMKTGTSNGLAKNVQGSYSDKISRGNVAYLTTNALESKLMEQTGFGSDGKYEITEKTLLKDKLKVTKDTGRITAIENTSLTGSSSLAKGQIKIDNKTYETAYNMNNLLGYNVTYYVKNEGKNDESVILAMPIQNQNNDLTISSELFSKLTTKNGNTAIEYFKDENTSKTNTAEISSDATLIYNGKYQAMDKNLIDLTDKSGNITLLDSNKNGKYDIVFVKNYENIVVDSISSTGKIVDKYSQKVLKLDDTVDFRITKGLEEISVSDLAEYDVLSVAASLDKELYEVEVTNKTVEGKVTGKDSKGVLINGTKYKVAANYTDPIDIGSEGVFYLDIDGKIAAFDASKTLSSNYAYLMKAYYTKNTEKASFKLFTKDGKEVTLDANNKIKFNGKSNVKALDVVNSLNTSEDVTASQLVTYSTNADNKITAINTAVDNSESGAVNTDKFTKNYDLTNAKFSKTLSKVGNVRVDDNTVIFDITENTDDYAIRNIAMFEDGQTYNASVYDMSENYTAKVIVVTNSQINAAADSSIAVVKDIVKATNNDDEQTDMLVALVDGKEVSIYAESENILANGNRKLQEGDIIQYKANSKGEIVSIRLLLDITAKNNEFTLSPTDKLEIVYGKVTKKFSNSVNVSVNNSNTVNYTVPTETPVYSVDTTKSKNPITVAEISDIQSFDSDENNRIFIKIYDDIVSEIVIVK
;
A
#
# COMPACT_ATOMS: atom_id res chain seq x y z
N LEU A 1 15.76 27.15 -10.78
CA LEU A 1 15.03 27.81 -11.88
C LEU A 1 13.97 28.77 -11.34
N ALA A 2 13.03 28.35 -10.47
CA ALA A 2 11.97 29.23 -9.97
C ALA A 2 12.50 30.42 -9.16
N VAL A 3 13.55 30.22 -8.37
CA VAL A 3 14.23 31.28 -7.62
C VAL A 3 14.98 32.22 -8.59
N SER A 4 15.69 31.69 -9.59
CA SER A 4 16.41 32.52 -10.57
C SER A 4 15.49 33.36 -11.47
N GLN A 5 14.21 33.00 -11.54
CA GLN A 5 13.18 33.75 -12.26
C GLN A 5 12.33 34.65 -11.35
N GLY A 6 12.65 34.74 -10.06
CA GLY A 6 11.92 35.56 -9.10
C GLY A 6 10.51 35.07 -8.80
N ILE A 7 10.14 33.85 -9.15
CA ILE A 7 8.81 33.26 -8.90
C ILE A 7 8.70 32.85 -7.41
N ILE A 8 9.78 32.27 -6.87
CA ILE A 8 9.88 31.90 -5.47
C ILE A 8 11.03 32.70 -4.84
N GLU A 9 10.76 33.32 -3.72
CA GLU A 9 11.75 33.94 -2.85
C GLU A 9 11.75 33.21 -1.52
N GLY A 10 12.93 33.02 -0.92
CA GLY A 10 13.03 32.44 0.43
C GLY A 10 12.60 33.42 1.51
N ASP A 11 12.56 32.97 2.75
CA ASP A 11 12.14 33.76 3.94
C ASP A 11 13.15 34.86 4.33
N GLY A 12 14.15 35.11 3.51
CA GLY A 12 15.23 36.07 3.77
C GLY A 12 16.39 35.50 4.59
N ASP A 13 16.26 34.31 5.12
CA ASP A 13 17.31 33.57 5.85
C ASP A 13 18.16 32.66 4.95
N GLY A 14 17.86 32.61 3.64
CA GLY A 14 18.53 31.77 2.66
C GLY A 14 18.06 30.30 2.62
N ASN A 15 17.03 29.95 3.39
CA ASN A 15 16.51 28.59 3.47
C ASN A 15 15.29 28.40 2.55
N PHE A 16 15.09 27.18 2.12
CA PHE A 16 13.88 26.71 1.45
C PHE A 16 13.33 25.51 2.23
N ARG A 17 12.05 25.57 2.62
CA ARG A 17 11.38 24.55 3.44
C ARG A 17 10.35 23.79 2.62
N PRO A 18 10.75 22.75 1.84
CA PRO A 18 9.88 22.08 0.88
C PRO A 18 8.68 21.36 1.51
N ASN A 19 8.82 20.95 2.78
CA ASN A 19 7.79 20.22 3.52
C ASN A 19 6.88 21.12 4.39
N ALA A 20 7.20 22.41 4.48
CA ALA A 20 6.37 23.33 5.23
C ALA A 20 5.05 23.61 4.49
N PRO A 21 3.89 23.62 5.17
CA PRO A 21 2.64 24.03 4.55
C PRO A 21 2.71 25.51 4.18
N ILE A 22 2.27 25.84 2.97
CA ILE A 22 2.17 27.22 2.51
C ILE A 22 0.78 27.78 2.77
N SER A 23 0.72 29.08 3.03
CA SER A 23 -0.54 29.82 3.14
C SER A 23 -1.18 30.12 1.78
N TYR A 24 -2.46 30.48 1.79
CA TYR A 24 -3.14 30.91 0.57
C TYR A 24 -2.47 32.15 -0.04
N ALA A 25 -2.03 33.11 0.80
CA ALA A 25 -1.34 34.31 0.32
C ALA A 25 0.02 33.96 -0.34
N GLU A 26 0.80 33.04 0.22
CA GLU A 26 2.06 32.61 -0.38
C GLU A 26 1.85 31.90 -1.71
N ALA A 27 0.88 30.97 -1.79
CA ALA A 27 0.54 30.30 -3.04
C ALA A 27 0.05 31.30 -4.12
N MET A 28 -0.79 32.26 -3.74
CA MET A 28 -1.22 33.32 -4.64
C MET A 28 -0.06 34.18 -5.11
N THR A 29 0.88 34.51 -4.23
CA THR A 29 2.08 35.28 -4.57
C THR A 29 2.91 34.58 -5.64
N ILE A 30 3.11 33.29 -5.51
CA ILE A 30 3.82 32.46 -6.52
C ILE A 30 3.11 32.57 -7.87
N MET A 31 1.77 32.44 -7.91
CA MET A 31 1.03 32.50 -9.17
C MET A 31 1.03 33.90 -9.79
N VAL A 32 0.92 34.94 -8.98
CA VAL A 32 1.00 36.35 -9.44
C VAL A 32 2.37 36.65 -10.04
N ARG A 33 3.45 36.19 -9.41
CA ARG A 33 4.81 36.32 -9.92
C ARG A 33 5.02 35.52 -11.21
N ALA A 34 4.56 34.27 -11.26
CA ALA A 34 4.65 33.42 -12.44
C ALA A 34 3.93 34.00 -13.66
N THR A 35 2.86 34.76 -13.45
CA THR A 35 2.08 35.42 -14.51
C THR A 35 2.57 36.83 -14.82
N GLY A 36 3.64 37.30 -14.15
CA GLY A 36 4.30 38.58 -14.43
C GLY A 36 3.69 39.81 -13.75
N TYR A 37 2.70 39.64 -12.89
CA TYR A 37 1.98 40.77 -12.24
C TYR A 37 2.67 41.29 -10.97
N THR A 38 3.95 41.00 -10.75
CA THR A 38 4.69 41.47 -9.55
C THR A 38 4.61 42.97 -9.37
N VAL A 39 4.87 43.76 -10.43
CA VAL A 39 4.85 45.24 -10.36
C VAL A 39 3.47 45.73 -9.94
N SER A 40 2.40 45.21 -10.55
CA SER A 40 1.03 45.57 -10.20
C SER A 40 0.67 45.17 -8.75
N ALA A 41 1.20 44.06 -8.26
CA ALA A 41 0.97 43.64 -6.87
C ALA A 41 1.66 44.57 -5.87
N GLU A 42 2.89 45.00 -6.17
CA GLU A 42 3.64 45.93 -5.32
C GLU A 42 2.95 47.31 -5.31
N GLU A 43 2.47 47.84 -6.46
CA GLU A 43 1.70 49.05 -6.53
C GLU A 43 0.36 48.96 -5.76
N ASN A 44 -0.24 47.80 -5.69
CA ASN A 44 -1.46 47.51 -4.91
C ASN A 44 -1.21 47.31 -3.41
N GLY A 45 -0.01 47.51 -2.90
CA GLY A 45 0.32 47.48 -1.47
C GLY A 45 1.17 46.28 -1.07
N GLY A 46 1.78 45.53 -2.00
CA GLY A 46 2.73 44.47 -1.72
C GLY A 46 2.14 43.26 -1.01
N TYR A 47 3.02 42.47 -0.41
CA TYR A 47 2.63 41.25 0.29
C TYR A 47 2.00 41.52 1.67
N PRO A 48 0.90 40.82 2.07
CA PRO A 48 0.13 39.86 1.25
C PRO A 48 -1.00 40.53 0.45
N HIS A 49 -1.46 41.72 0.83
CA HIS A 49 -2.70 42.34 0.34
C HIS A 49 -2.67 42.66 -1.17
N GLY A 50 -1.57 43.25 -1.63
CA GLY A 50 -1.39 43.59 -3.03
C GLY A 50 -1.40 42.38 -3.95
N TYR A 51 -0.74 41.29 -3.53
CA TYR A 51 -0.72 40.04 -4.27
C TYR A 51 -2.10 39.38 -4.32
N MET A 52 -2.79 39.32 -3.19
CA MET A 52 -4.16 38.79 -3.14
C MET A 52 -5.14 39.56 -3.98
N LYS A 53 -5.10 40.91 -3.90
CA LYS A 53 -5.94 41.83 -4.72
C LYS A 53 -5.65 41.62 -6.20
N THR A 54 -4.38 41.65 -6.60
CA THR A 54 -3.96 41.51 -8.00
C THR A 54 -4.33 40.15 -8.56
N GLY A 55 -4.06 39.07 -7.81
CA GLY A 55 -4.40 37.70 -8.20
C GLY A 55 -5.92 37.52 -8.37
N THR A 56 -6.73 38.07 -7.46
CA THR A 56 -8.19 38.01 -7.54
C THR A 56 -8.70 38.77 -8.73
N SER A 57 -8.21 39.98 -8.98
CA SER A 57 -8.64 40.83 -10.11
C SER A 57 -8.30 40.21 -11.47
N ASN A 58 -7.25 39.40 -11.56
CA ASN A 58 -6.84 38.69 -12.77
C ASN A 58 -7.39 37.25 -12.86
N GLY A 59 -8.36 36.88 -12.00
CA GLY A 59 -9.10 35.63 -12.08
C GLY A 59 -8.34 34.42 -11.51
N LEU A 60 -7.15 34.59 -10.88
CA LEU A 60 -6.38 33.49 -10.31
C LEU A 60 -7.11 32.81 -9.14
N ALA A 61 -7.96 33.56 -8.40
CA ALA A 61 -8.74 33.05 -7.26
C ALA A 61 -10.01 32.28 -7.64
N LYS A 62 -10.31 32.09 -8.94
CA LYS A 62 -11.52 31.41 -9.38
C LYS A 62 -11.62 30.00 -8.77
N ASN A 63 -12.76 29.69 -8.12
CA ASN A 63 -13.04 28.45 -7.42
C ASN A 63 -12.13 28.16 -6.21
N VAL A 64 -11.37 29.13 -5.73
CA VAL A 64 -10.52 29.01 -4.53
C VAL A 64 -11.14 29.77 -3.38
N GLN A 65 -11.23 29.14 -2.19
CA GLN A 65 -11.78 29.75 -0.99
C GLN A 65 -10.77 29.62 0.16
N GLY A 66 -10.74 30.60 1.06
CA GLY A 66 -9.88 30.62 2.23
C GLY A 66 -9.49 32.05 2.63
N SER A 67 -8.97 32.18 3.85
CA SER A 67 -8.37 33.41 4.36
C SER A 67 -6.88 33.47 4.01
N TYR A 68 -6.29 34.65 3.99
CA TYR A 68 -4.90 34.89 3.57
C TYR A 68 -3.86 33.98 4.27
N SER A 69 -4.06 33.78 5.56
CA SER A 69 -3.16 33.00 6.42
C SER A 69 -3.52 31.51 6.49
N ASP A 70 -4.64 31.09 5.87
CA ASP A 70 -5.03 29.68 5.92
C ASP A 70 -4.03 28.83 5.17
N LYS A 71 -3.69 27.65 5.72
CA LYS A 71 -2.93 26.64 5.01
C LYS A 71 -3.74 26.18 3.78
N ILE A 72 -3.18 26.35 2.59
CA ILE A 72 -3.89 26.03 1.38
C ILE A 72 -3.91 24.52 1.11
N SER A 73 -5.06 23.98 0.73
CA SER A 73 -5.17 22.56 0.34
C SER A 73 -4.57 22.31 -1.05
N ARG A 74 -4.13 21.08 -1.31
CA ARG A 74 -3.64 20.65 -2.63
C ARG A 74 -4.67 20.90 -3.74
N GLY A 75 -5.97 20.73 -3.46
CA GLY A 75 -7.06 21.03 -4.41
C GLY A 75 -7.10 22.50 -4.77
N ASN A 76 -7.00 23.40 -3.78
CA ASN A 76 -6.96 24.85 -4.05
C ASN A 76 -5.69 25.27 -4.80
N VAL A 77 -4.52 24.65 -4.51
CA VAL A 77 -3.30 24.87 -5.31
C VAL A 77 -3.51 24.47 -6.76
N ALA A 78 -4.18 23.34 -7.02
CA ALA A 78 -4.49 22.90 -8.39
C ALA A 78 -5.39 23.90 -9.10
N TYR A 79 -6.42 24.47 -8.44
CA TYR A 79 -7.23 25.55 -9.02
C TYR A 79 -6.39 26.79 -9.31
N LEU A 80 -5.57 27.27 -8.38
CA LEU A 80 -4.69 28.43 -8.61
C LEU A 80 -3.76 28.20 -9.80
N THR A 81 -3.15 27.03 -9.87
CA THR A 81 -2.24 26.67 -10.97
C THR A 81 -2.96 26.63 -12.31
N THR A 82 -4.13 25.99 -12.38
CA THR A 82 -4.95 25.94 -13.61
C THR A 82 -5.35 27.33 -14.06
N ASN A 83 -5.80 28.17 -13.13
CA ASN A 83 -6.17 29.56 -13.44
C ASN A 83 -4.96 30.36 -13.94
N ALA A 84 -3.78 30.19 -13.33
CA ALA A 84 -2.55 30.88 -13.73
C ALA A 84 -2.06 30.43 -15.11
N LEU A 85 -2.20 29.14 -15.45
CA LEU A 85 -1.83 28.62 -16.77
C LEU A 85 -2.61 29.28 -17.91
N GLU A 86 -3.88 29.65 -17.69
CA GLU A 86 -4.80 30.21 -18.68
C GLU A 86 -4.92 31.73 -18.59
N SER A 87 -4.38 32.36 -17.53
CA SER A 87 -4.43 33.83 -17.37
C SER A 87 -3.50 34.53 -18.37
N LYS A 88 -3.92 35.71 -18.83
CA LYS A 88 -3.07 36.59 -19.64
C LYS A 88 -1.83 37.01 -18.87
N LEU A 89 -0.69 37.09 -19.54
CA LEU A 89 0.56 37.50 -18.92
C LEU A 89 0.72 39.01 -18.92
N MET A 90 1.28 39.55 -17.85
CA MET A 90 1.85 40.88 -17.84
C MET A 90 3.32 40.80 -18.24
N GLU A 91 3.71 41.52 -19.29
CA GLU A 91 5.09 41.54 -19.79
C GLU A 91 5.61 42.97 -19.85
N GLN A 92 6.92 43.12 -19.63
CA GLN A 92 7.60 44.39 -19.80
C GLN A 92 7.76 44.70 -21.31
N THR A 93 7.20 45.81 -21.78
CA THR A 93 7.23 46.23 -23.18
C THR A 93 8.15 47.42 -23.43
N GLY A 94 8.59 48.10 -22.36
CA GLY A 94 9.54 49.21 -22.42
C GLY A 94 10.74 49.01 -21.52
N PHE A 95 11.92 49.43 -21.98
CA PHE A 95 13.18 49.36 -21.26
C PHE A 95 13.71 50.78 -21.00
N GLY A 96 14.31 51.00 -19.83
CA GLY A 96 14.89 52.26 -19.41
C GLY A 96 14.29 52.80 -18.12
N SER A 97 14.43 54.09 -17.83
CA SER A 97 13.99 54.72 -16.58
C SER A 97 12.46 54.63 -16.33
N ASP A 98 11.68 54.39 -17.37
CA ASP A 98 10.20 54.31 -17.33
C ASP A 98 9.73 52.95 -17.87
N GLY A 99 10.15 51.87 -17.17
CA GLY A 99 9.74 50.51 -17.55
C GLY A 99 8.20 50.43 -17.73
N LYS A 100 7.76 50.10 -18.95
CA LYS A 100 6.33 49.94 -19.26
C LYS A 100 5.93 48.49 -19.22
N TYR A 101 4.86 48.18 -18.49
CA TYR A 101 4.29 46.83 -18.39
C TYR A 101 2.90 46.82 -19.01
N GLU A 102 2.60 45.80 -19.79
CA GLU A 102 1.30 45.65 -20.46
C GLU A 102 0.77 44.23 -20.32
N ILE A 103 -0.54 44.08 -20.21
CA ILE A 103 -1.23 42.80 -20.26
C ILE A 103 -1.26 42.36 -21.72
N THR A 104 -0.66 41.23 -22.02
CA THR A 104 -0.60 40.65 -23.36
C THR A 104 -1.68 39.59 -23.56
N GLU A 105 -1.91 39.14 -24.80
CA GLU A 105 -2.77 37.97 -25.08
C GLU A 105 -2.08 36.63 -24.84
N LYS A 106 -0.83 36.66 -24.40
CA LYS A 106 -0.05 35.47 -24.11
C LYS A 106 -0.48 34.83 -22.78
N THR A 107 -0.32 33.51 -22.68
CA THR A 107 -0.56 32.71 -21.44
C THR A 107 0.64 31.83 -21.12
N LEU A 108 0.73 31.37 -19.87
CA LEU A 108 1.74 30.37 -19.50
C LEU A 108 1.56 29.08 -20.30
N LEU A 109 0.31 28.62 -20.42
CA LEU A 109 -0.01 27.36 -21.11
C LEU A 109 0.46 27.40 -22.57
N LYS A 110 -0.01 28.38 -23.34
CA LYS A 110 0.24 28.46 -24.77
C LYS A 110 1.65 28.95 -25.12
N ASP A 111 2.10 30.01 -24.47
CA ASP A 111 3.28 30.72 -24.94
C ASP A 111 4.58 30.22 -24.28
N LYS A 112 4.52 29.77 -23.03
CA LYS A 112 5.68 29.23 -22.30
C LYS A 112 5.77 27.72 -22.39
N LEU A 113 4.67 27.00 -22.13
CA LEU A 113 4.65 25.53 -22.16
C LEU A 113 4.40 24.96 -23.57
N LYS A 114 3.98 25.79 -24.55
CA LYS A 114 3.67 25.36 -25.91
C LYS A 114 2.52 24.33 -25.95
N VAL A 115 1.53 24.51 -25.10
CA VAL A 115 0.34 23.66 -24.98
C VAL A 115 -0.89 24.49 -25.33
N THR A 116 -1.68 24.02 -26.27
CA THR A 116 -2.97 24.58 -26.60
C THR A 116 -4.08 23.72 -26.02
N LYS A 117 -5.20 24.33 -25.69
CA LYS A 117 -6.40 23.69 -25.16
C LYS A 117 -7.52 23.83 -26.19
N ASP A 118 -8.18 22.71 -26.49
CA ASP A 118 -9.31 22.69 -27.42
C ASP A 118 -10.36 21.67 -26.93
N THR A 119 -11.48 21.59 -27.64
CA THR A 119 -12.57 20.65 -27.37
C THR A 119 -12.91 19.89 -28.64
N GLY A 120 -13.26 18.61 -28.51
CA GLY A 120 -13.65 17.77 -29.62
C GLY A 120 -14.13 16.41 -29.14
N ARG A 121 -14.52 15.55 -30.09
CA ARG A 121 -14.95 14.18 -29.81
C ARG A 121 -13.89 13.19 -30.24
N ILE A 122 -13.52 12.25 -29.38
CA ILE A 122 -12.62 11.16 -29.79
C ILE A 122 -13.41 10.19 -30.67
N THR A 123 -13.05 10.11 -31.97
CA THR A 123 -13.77 9.36 -32.98
C THR A 123 -13.10 8.06 -33.39
N ALA A 124 -11.80 7.92 -33.14
CA ALA A 124 -11.07 6.69 -33.35
C ALA A 124 -9.87 6.56 -32.39
N ILE A 125 -9.54 5.34 -32.08
CA ILE A 125 -8.35 4.88 -31.37
C ILE A 125 -7.63 3.80 -32.21
N GLU A 126 -6.48 3.31 -31.76
CA GLU A 126 -5.61 2.43 -32.56
C GLU A 126 -6.33 1.20 -33.17
N ASN A 127 -7.27 0.57 -32.45
CA ASN A 127 -7.90 -0.68 -32.88
C ASN A 127 -9.33 -0.51 -33.40
N THR A 128 -9.98 0.64 -33.18
CA THR A 128 -11.38 0.80 -33.55
C THR A 128 -11.76 2.28 -33.73
N SER A 129 -12.86 2.50 -34.44
CA SER A 129 -13.48 3.81 -34.57
C SER A 129 -15.00 3.72 -34.36
N LEU A 130 -15.65 4.85 -34.24
CA LEU A 130 -17.11 4.90 -34.11
C LEU A 130 -17.86 4.46 -35.38
N THR A 131 -17.17 4.32 -36.50
CA THR A 131 -17.76 4.00 -37.80
C THR A 131 -17.20 2.72 -38.44
N GLY A 132 -16.34 1.97 -37.72
CA GLY A 132 -15.75 0.74 -38.24
C GLY A 132 -14.35 0.47 -37.68
N SER A 133 -13.56 -0.29 -38.41
CA SER A 133 -12.15 -0.51 -38.06
C SER A 133 -11.34 0.79 -38.13
N SER A 134 -10.30 0.87 -37.33
CA SER A 134 -9.34 1.97 -37.36
C SER A 134 -8.06 1.56 -38.08
N SER A 135 -7.48 2.50 -38.83
CA SER A 135 -6.16 2.34 -39.45
C SER A 135 -5.07 3.13 -38.68
N LEU A 136 -5.38 3.59 -37.49
CA LEU A 136 -4.44 4.33 -36.66
C LEU A 136 -3.33 3.41 -36.15
N ALA A 137 -2.11 3.92 -36.15
CA ALA A 137 -0.98 3.23 -35.53
C ALA A 137 -1.09 3.24 -34.00
N LYS A 138 -0.34 2.37 -33.34
CA LYS A 138 -0.20 2.37 -31.87
C LYS A 138 0.27 3.74 -31.38
N GLY A 139 -0.39 4.27 -30.36
CA GLY A 139 -0.09 5.59 -29.83
C GLY A 139 -0.72 6.74 -30.63
N GLN A 140 -1.69 6.46 -31.50
CA GLN A 140 -2.46 7.48 -32.22
C GLN A 140 -3.92 7.51 -31.79
N ILE A 141 -4.48 8.71 -31.75
CA ILE A 141 -5.93 8.95 -31.55
C ILE A 141 -6.46 9.93 -32.61
N LYS A 142 -7.73 9.82 -32.90
CA LYS A 142 -8.43 10.78 -33.76
C LYS A 142 -9.46 11.57 -32.96
N ILE A 143 -9.32 12.88 -32.94
CA ILE A 143 -10.30 13.79 -32.35
C ILE A 143 -10.97 14.54 -33.47
N ASP A 144 -12.29 14.41 -33.59
CA ASP A 144 -13.09 14.85 -34.74
C ASP A 144 -12.48 14.30 -36.05
N ASN A 145 -11.87 15.17 -36.84
CA ASN A 145 -11.28 14.81 -38.15
C ASN A 145 -9.75 14.83 -38.14
N LYS A 146 -9.09 15.13 -37.03
CA LYS A 146 -7.63 15.26 -36.93
C LYS A 146 -7.03 14.12 -36.14
N THR A 147 -5.96 13.49 -36.67
CA THR A 147 -5.18 12.47 -36.00
C THR A 147 -4.02 13.12 -35.23
N TYR A 148 -3.78 12.66 -34.02
CA TYR A 148 -2.72 13.10 -33.13
C TYR A 148 -1.93 11.91 -32.59
N GLU A 149 -0.65 12.11 -32.34
CA GLU A 149 0.15 11.22 -31.51
C GLU A 149 -0.22 11.40 -30.04
N THR A 150 -0.08 10.35 -29.25
CA THR A 150 -0.21 10.38 -27.78
C THR A 150 0.64 9.29 -27.14
N ALA A 151 1.30 9.63 -26.05
CA ALA A 151 1.99 8.67 -25.20
C ALA A 151 1.08 8.04 -24.12
N TYR A 152 -0.17 8.51 -24.03
CA TYR A 152 -1.11 8.10 -22.98
C TYR A 152 -2.23 7.25 -23.56
N ASN A 153 -2.62 6.21 -22.82
CA ASN A 153 -3.79 5.42 -23.20
C ASN A 153 -5.08 6.24 -22.96
N MET A 154 -5.80 6.49 -24.04
CA MET A 154 -7.08 7.21 -24.05
C MET A 154 -8.22 6.35 -24.61
N ASN A 155 -8.04 5.01 -24.66
CA ASN A 155 -9.00 4.09 -25.27
C ASN A 155 -10.38 4.13 -24.61
N ASN A 156 -10.40 4.36 -23.28
CA ASN A 156 -11.63 4.51 -22.51
C ASN A 156 -12.41 5.82 -22.79
N LEU A 157 -11.85 6.72 -23.58
CA LEU A 157 -12.49 8.00 -23.97
C LEU A 157 -13.06 7.98 -25.38
N LEU A 158 -13.02 6.85 -26.09
CA LEU A 158 -13.64 6.74 -27.40
C LEU A 158 -15.13 7.17 -27.32
N GLY A 159 -15.54 8.07 -28.22
CA GLY A 159 -16.90 8.58 -28.27
C GLY A 159 -17.21 9.74 -27.33
N TYR A 160 -16.41 10.00 -26.34
CA TYR A 160 -16.61 11.13 -25.41
C TYR A 160 -16.29 12.47 -26.07
N ASN A 161 -17.07 13.49 -25.72
CA ASN A 161 -16.71 14.87 -25.93
C ASN A 161 -15.69 15.25 -24.86
N VAL A 162 -14.52 15.68 -25.27
CA VAL A 162 -13.39 15.93 -24.37
C VAL A 162 -12.86 17.36 -24.49
N THR A 163 -12.36 17.91 -23.41
CA THR A 163 -11.36 18.98 -23.46
C THR A 163 -10.01 18.29 -23.55
N TYR A 164 -9.20 18.67 -24.54
CA TYR A 164 -7.90 18.07 -24.76
C TYR A 164 -6.79 19.12 -24.89
N TYR A 165 -5.58 18.71 -24.60
CA TYR A 165 -4.40 19.57 -24.55
C TYR A 165 -3.36 19.05 -25.53
N VAL A 166 -2.95 19.92 -26.47
CA VAL A 166 -2.00 19.60 -27.52
C VAL A 166 -0.69 20.32 -27.26
N LYS A 167 0.38 19.57 -27.17
CA LYS A 167 1.74 20.11 -27.09
C LYS A 167 2.30 20.31 -28.49
N ASN A 168 3.03 21.41 -28.68
CA ASN A 168 3.71 21.77 -29.92
C ASN A 168 2.83 21.77 -31.17
N GLU A 169 1.59 22.27 -31.03
CA GLU A 169 0.63 22.34 -32.15
C GLU A 169 1.24 22.92 -33.42
N GLY A 170 0.99 22.22 -34.54
CA GLY A 170 1.50 22.61 -35.87
C GLY A 170 2.97 22.29 -36.10
N LYS A 171 3.63 21.50 -35.24
CA LYS A 171 5.02 21.05 -35.39
C LYS A 171 5.09 19.54 -35.61
N ASN A 172 6.28 19.05 -35.97
CA ASN A 172 6.50 17.61 -36.25
C ASN A 172 6.32 16.71 -35.00
N ASP A 173 6.43 17.26 -33.80
CA ASP A 173 6.26 16.60 -32.51
C ASP A 173 4.94 16.97 -31.81
N GLU A 174 3.94 17.35 -32.61
CA GLU A 174 2.60 17.63 -32.12
C GLU A 174 1.98 16.39 -31.48
N SER A 175 1.52 16.50 -30.24
CA SER A 175 0.93 15.37 -29.52
C SER A 175 -0.15 15.81 -28.52
N VAL A 176 -1.17 14.97 -28.33
CA VAL A 176 -2.12 15.13 -27.23
C VAL A 176 -1.51 14.57 -25.95
N ILE A 177 -1.40 15.43 -24.95
CA ILE A 177 -0.80 15.07 -23.65
C ILE A 177 -1.84 14.82 -22.56
N LEU A 178 -3.09 15.27 -22.75
CA LEU A 178 -4.18 15.09 -21.80
C LEU A 178 -5.51 15.23 -22.53
N ALA A 179 -6.47 14.38 -22.20
CA ALA A 179 -7.87 14.54 -22.59
C ALA A 179 -8.76 14.23 -21.38
N MET A 180 -9.82 15.01 -21.20
CA MET A 180 -10.77 14.84 -20.09
C MET A 180 -12.20 15.00 -20.61
N PRO A 181 -13.14 14.12 -20.20
CA PRO A 181 -14.55 14.30 -20.55
C PRO A 181 -15.09 15.66 -20.12
N ILE A 182 -15.81 16.33 -21.00
CA ILE A 182 -16.44 17.60 -20.67
C ILE A 182 -17.65 17.31 -19.79
N GLN A 183 -17.62 17.87 -18.57
CA GLN A 183 -18.75 17.76 -17.66
C GLN A 183 -20.04 18.25 -18.31
N ASN A 184 -21.12 17.50 -18.18
CA ASN A 184 -22.44 17.79 -18.76
C ASN A 184 -22.51 17.77 -20.30
N GLN A 185 -21.52 17.26 -21.02
CA GLN A 185 -21.61 16.98 -22.46
C GLN A 185 -21.67 15.50 -22.79
N ASN A 186 -21.43 14.67 -21.81
CA ASN A 186 -21.54 13.22 -21.89
C ASN A 186 -22.52 12.76 -20.81
N ASN A 187 -23.37 11.81 -21.15
CA ASN A 187 -24.22 11.13 -20.17
C ASN A 187 -23.94 9.65 -20.31
N ASP A 188 -23.18 9.09 -19.38
CA ASP A 188 -22.79 7.69 -19.39
C ASP A 188 -23.46 6.90 -18.26
N LEU A 189 -23.70 5.62 -18.53
CA LEU A 189 -24.29 4.67 -17.61
C LEU A 189 -23.57 3.34 -17.76
N THR A 190 -22.94 2.85 -16.70
CA THR A 190 -22.35 1.51 -16.67
C THR A 190 -23.26 0.57 -15.92
N ILE A 191 -23.57 -0.56 -16.55
CA ILE A 191 -24.42 -1.64 -16.03
C ILE A 191 -23.54 -2.90 -15.97
N SER A 192 -23.24 -3.39 -14.77
CA SER A 192 -22.55 -4.67 -14.60
C SER A 192 -23.47 -5.84 -14.96
N SER A 193 -22.93 -6.99 -15.26
CA SER A 193 -23.69 -8.22 -15.49
C SER A 193 -24.60 -8.56 -14.29
N GLU A 194 -24.19 -8.21 -13.08
CA GLU A 194 -24.98 -8.44 -11.85
C GLU A 194 -26.22 -7.55 -11.74
N LEU A 195 -26.17 -6.36 -12.34
CA LEU A 195 -27.27 -5.41 -12.36
C LEU A 195 -28.12 -5.49 -13.65
N PHE A 196 -27.64 -6.21 -14.66
CA PHE A 196 -28.37 -6.44 -15.89
C PHE A 196 -29.58 -7.36 -15.63
N SER A 197 -30.77 -6.94 -16.06
CA SER A 197 -31.99 -7.75 -15.92
C SER A 197 -32.35 -8.49 -17.22
N LYS A 198 -32.57 -7.74 -18.27
CA LYS A 198 -32.90 -8.31 -19.61
C LYS A 198 -32.87 -7.23 -20.69
N LEU A 199 -32.87 -7.69 -21.92
CA LEU A 199 -33.17 -6.82 -23.05
C LEU A 199 -34.68 -6.64 -23.21
N THR A 200 -35.11 -5.44 -23.60
CA THR A 200 -36.48 -5.06 -23.82
C THR A 200 -36.61 -4.11 -25.01
N THR A 201 -37.80 -3.59 -25.25
CA THR A 201 -38.04 -2.56 -26.28
C THR A 201 -38.70 -1.36 -25.65
N LYS A 202 -38.22 -0.16 -25.96
CA LYS A 202 -38.82 1.11 -25.57
C LYS A 202 -38.91 2.03 -26.79
N ASN A 203 -40.09 2.59 -27.03
CA ASN A 203 -40.34 3.47 -28.19
C ASN A 203 -39.91 2.88 -29.55
N GLY A 204 -39.95 1.56 -29.72
CA GLY A 204 -39.50 0.87 -30.92
C GLY A 204 -37.98 0.57 -30.98
N ASN A 205 -37.19 1.10 -30.06
CA ASN A 205 -35.76 0.89 -29.96
C ASN A 205 -35.41 -0.25 -28.98
N THR A 206 -34.24 -0.84 -29.16
CA THR A 206 -33.67 -1.76 -28.17
C THR A 206 -33.41 -1.00 -26.86
N ALA A 207 -33.70 -1.62 -25.74
CA ALA A 207 -33.47 -1.05 -24.42
C ALA A 207 -33.00 -2.12 -23.43
N ILE A 208 -32.31 -1.70 -22.41
CA ILE A 208 -31.81 -2.55 -21.31
C ILE A 208 -32.62 -2.26 -20.07
N GLU A 209 -33.24 -3.27 -19.47
CA GLU A 209 -33.73 -3.20 -18.11
C GLU A 209 -32.61 -3.59 -17.14
N TYR A 210 -32.41 -2.79 -16.09
CA TYR A 210 -31.35 -2.98 -15.12
C TYR A 210 -31.76 -2.53 -13.71
N PHE A 211 -31.15 -3.12 -12.70
CA PHE A 211 -31.29 -2.71 -11.30
C PHE A 211 -30.30 -1.57 -10.99
N LYS A 212 -30.71 -0.66 -10.13
CA LYS A 212 -29.83 0.44 -9.70
C LYS A 212 -28.70 -0.05 -8.79
N ASP A 213 -29.02 -1.02 -7.95
CA ASP A 213 -28.13 -1.70 -7.02
C ASP A 213 -28.69 -3.09 -6.69
N GLU A 214 -27.89 -3.93 -6.05
CA GLU A 214 -28.26 -5.32 -5.72
C GLU A 214 -29.44 -5.46 -4.73
N ASN A 215 -29.75 -4.41 -3.98
CA ASN A 215 -30.83 -4.40 -2.97
C ASN A 215 -32.15 -3.86 -3.50
N THR A 216 -32.15 -3.33 -4.73
CA THR A 216 -33.34 -2.72 -5.35
C THR A 216 -34.13 -3.75 -6.15
N SER A 217 -35.41 -3.88 -5.90
CA SER A 217 -36.30 -4.74 -6.67
C SER A 217 -36.88 -4.08 -7.92
N LYS A 218 -36.76 -2.75 -8.05
CA LYS A 218 -37.31 -1.98 -9.17
C LYS A 218 -36.25 -1.80 -10.24
N THR A 219 -36.62 -2.14 -11.48
CA THR A 219 -35.77 -1.91 -12.65
C THR A 219 -35.90 -0.50 -13.22
N ASN A 220 -34.84 -0.02 -13.80
CA ASN A 220 -34.77 1.14 -14.69
C ASN A 220 -34.65 0.66 -16.13
N THR A 221 -34.86 1.56 -17.09
CA THR A 221 -34.78 1.23 -18.52
C THR A 221 -33.90 2.26 -19.24
N ALA A 222 -32.82 1.79 -19.88
CA ALA A 222 -31.93 2.55 -20.73
C ALA A 222 -32.25 2.30 -22.21
N GLU A 223 -32.64 3.34 -22.94
CA GLU A 223 -33.03 3.25 -24.35
C GLU A 223 -31.79 3.46 -25.23
N ILE A 224 -31.51 2.53 -26.13
CA ILE A 224 -30.39 2.60 -27.10
C ILE A 224 -30.93 3.20 -28.40
N SER A 225 -30.17 4.13 -29.01
CA SER A 225 -30.55 4.71 -30.31
C SER A 225 -30.58 3.65 -31.42
N SER A 226 -31.46 3.82 -32.39
CA SER A 226 -31.56 2.89 -33.54
C SER A 226 -30.29 2.86 -34.42
N ASP A 227 -29.52 3.94 -34.37
CA ASP A 227 -28.25 4.13 -35.10
C ASP A 227 -27.02 4.05 -34.18
N ALA A 228 -27.18 3.47 -32.98
CA ALA A 228 -26.10 3.36 -32.02
C ALA A 228 -24.93 2.56 -32.54
N THR A 229 -23.72 3.00 -32.18
CA THR A 229 -22.48 2.28 -32.45
C THR A 229 -22.24 1.24 -31.35
N LEU A 230 -21.92 -0.01 -31.74
CA LEU A 230 -21.52 -1.06 -30.82
C LEU A 230 -20.00 -1.26 -30.83
N ILE A 231 -19.38 -1.17 -29.69
CA ILE A 231 -17.97 -1.54 -29.47
C ILE A 231 -17.96 -2.76 -28.53
N TYR A 232 -17.60 -3.92 -29.03
CA TYR A 232 -17.56 -5.16 -28.28
C TYR A 232 -16.12 -5.59 -28.06
N ASN A 233 -15.72 -5.73 -26.80
CA ASN A 233 -14.37 -6.08 -26.40
C ASN A 233 -13.30 -5.29 -27.21
N GLY A 234 -13.46 -3.96 -27.24
CA GLY A 234 -12.51 -3.04 -27.85
C GLY A 234 -12.61 -2.90 -29.38
N LYS A 235 -13.45 -3.66 -30.07
CA LYS A 235 -13.61 -3.53 -31.53
C LYS A 235 -15.04 -3.18 -31.95
N TYR A 236 -15.16 -2.38 -33.01
CA TYR A 236 -16.46 -2.06 -33.64
C TYR A 236 -17.16 -3.33 -34.13
N GLN A 237 -18.47 -3.42 -33.89
CA GLN A 237 -19.33 -4.47 -34.40
C GLN A 237 -20.64 -3.88 -34.95
N ALA A 238 -21.26 -4.59 -35.88
CA ALA A 238 -22.65 -4.32 -36.23
C ALA A 238 -23.53 -4.57 -35.00
N MET A 239 -24.58 -3.74 -34.82
CA MET A 239 -25.49 -3.90 -33.70
C MET A 239 -26.12 -5.31 -33.70
N ASP A 240 -25.83 -6.09 -32.70
CA ASP A 240 -26.36 -7.43 -32.46
C ASP A 240 -26.79 -7.55 -30.98
N LYS A 241 -28.08 -7.91 -30.78
CA LYS A 241 -28.66 -8.10 -29.45
C LYS A 241 -27.95 -9.20 -28.63
N ASN A 242 -27.43 -10.22 -29.30
CA ASN A 242 -26.71 -11.31 -28.60
C ASN A 242 -25.41 -10.84 -27.98
N LEU A 243 -24.76 -9.82 -28.56
CA LEU A 243 -23.54 -9.25 -28.04
C LEU A 243 -23.78 -8.34 -26.83
N ILE A 244 -24.93 -7.68 -26.78
CA ILE A 244 -25.32 -6.79 -25.66
C ILE A 244 -26.15 -7.49 -24.58
N ASP A 245 -26.46 -8.77 -24.72
CA ASP A 245 -27.13 -9.57 -23.69
C ASP A 245 -26.08 -10.13 -22.72
N LEU A 246 -26.13 -9.67 -21.48
CA LEU A 246 -25.24 -10.13 -20.41
C LEU A 246 -25.85 -11.21 -19.51
N THR A 247 -26.96 -11.79 -19.90
CA THR A 247 -27.56 -12.93 -19.16
C THR A 247 -26.54 -14.07 -19.05
N ASP A 248 -26.28 -14.53 -17.82
CA ASP A 248 -25.31 -15.58 -17.51
C ASP A 248 -23.85 -15.31 -17.97
N LYS A 249 -23.50 -14.04 -18.22
CA LYS A 249 -22.17 -13.61 -18.58
C LYS A 249 -21.49 -12.82 -17.45
N SER A 250 -20.18 -12.63 -17.54
CA SER A 250 -19.41 -11.71 -16.71
C SER A 250 -19.01 -10.48 -17.52
N GLY A 251 -18.99 -9.32 -16.87
CA GLY A 251 -18.60 -8.08 -17.50
C GLY A 251 -19.57 -6.94 -17.30
N ASN A 252 -19.54 -5.97 -18.22
CA ASN A 252 -20.38 -4.79 -18.14
C ASN A 252 -20.74 -4.21 -19.51
N ILE A 253 -21.78 -3.38 -19.49
CA ILE A 253 -22.15 -2.52 -20.61
C ILE A 253 -22.02 -1.08 -20.15
N THR A 254 -21.23 -0.29 -20.87
CA THR A 254 -21.21 1.17 -20.70
C THR A 254 -21.97 1.79 -21.87
N LEU A 255 -23.03 2.50 -21.56
CA LEU A 255 -23.86 3.24 -22.51
C LEU A 255 -23.48 4.71 -22.45
N LEU A 256 -23.27 5.35 -23.62
CA LEU A 256 -22.93 6.76 -23.72
C LEU A 256 -23.94 7.51 -24.60
N ASP A 257 -24.56 8.55 -24.05
CA ASP A 257 -25.34 9.54 -24.78
C ASP A 257 -24.44 10.77 -24.97
N SER A 258 -23.74 10.84 -26.09
CA SER A 258 -22.77 11.89 -26.40
C SER A 258 -23.42 13.11 -27.11
N ASN A 259 -24.65 12.95 -27.58
CA ASN A 259 -25.41 13.99 -28.26
C ASN A 259 -26.55 14.61 -27.42
N LYS A 260 -26.77 14.10 -26.20
CA LYS A 260 -27.72 14.57 -25.18
C LYS A 260 -29.17 14.53 -25.61
N ASN A 261 -29.55 13.58 -26.46
CA ASN A 261 -30.93 13.43 -26.88
C ASN A 261 -31.76 12.50 -25.97
N GLY A 262 -31.15 11.95 -24.89
CA GLY A 262 -31.77 11.07 -23.93
C GLY A 262 -31.82 9.61 -24.37
N LYS A 263 -31.15 9.26 -25.47
CA LYS A 263 -30.92 7.89 -25.94
C LYS A 263 -29.42 7.65 -26.04
N TYR A 264 -29.01 6.43 -25.77
CA TYR A 264 -27.59 6.09 -25.83
C TYR A 264 -27.16 5.80 -27.27
N ASP A 265 -26.21 6.55 -27.78
CA ASP A 265 -25.73 6.48 -29.15
C ASP A 265 -24.44 5.65 -29.31
N ILE A 266 -23.79 5.28 -28.19
CA ILE A 266 -22.68 4.33 -28.19
C ILE A 266 -22.90 3.28 -27.08
N VAL A 267 -22.62 2.04 -27.42
CA VAL A 267 -22.70 0.89 -26.53
C VAL A 267 -21.34 0.21 -26.47
N PHE A 268 -20.68 0.27 -25.35
CA PHE A 268 -19.46 -0.48 -25.06
C PHE A 268 -19.84 -1.73 -24.29
N VAL A 269 -19.42 -2.88 -24.76
CA VAL A 269 -19.60 -4.16 -24.07
C VAL A 269 -18.24 -4.71 -23.74
N LYS A 270 -18.01 -4.98 -22.46
CA LYS A 270 -16.94 -5.86 -22.00
C LYS A 270 -17.56 -7.15 -21.52
N ASN A 271 -17.27 -8.22 -22.21
CA ASN A 271 -17.68 -9.57 -21.83
C ASN A 271 -16.43 -10.37 -21.51
N TYR A 272 -16.31 -10.83 -20.26
CA TYR A 272 -15.13 -11.51 -19.77
C TYR A 272 -15.30 -13.04 -19.84
N GLU A 273 -14.23 -13.71 -20.24
CA GLU A 273 -13.98 -15.12 -19.96
C GLU A 273 -12.89 -15.19 -18.88
N ASN A 274 -13.17 -15.87 -17.77
CA ASN A 274 -12.18 -16.02 -16.72
C ASN A 274 -11.23 -17.18 -17.03
N ILE A 275 -9.93 -16.93 -16.82
CA ILE A 275 -8.83 -17.89 -16.87
C ILE A 275 -8.11 -17.82 -15.52
N VAL A 276 -7.91 -18.96 -14.87
CA VAL A 276 -7.13 -19.06 -13.66
C VAL A 276 -5.76 -19.61 -14.02
N VAL A 277 -4.71 -18.87 -13.73
CA VAL A 277 -3.36 -19.27 -14.09
C VAL A 277 -2.96 -20.56 -13.35
N ASP A 278 -2.69 -21.64 -14.10
CA ASP A 278 -2.02 -22.85 -13.60
C ASP A 278 -0.52 -22.74 -13.79
N SER A 279 -0.10 -22.44 -15.02
CA SER A 279 1.32 -22.32 -15.37
C SER A 279 1.52 -21.37 -16.55
N ILE A 280 2.72 -20.85 -16.65
CA ILE A 280 3.13 -19.94 -17.73
C ILE A 280 4.38 -20.52 -18.37
N SER A 281 4.34 -20.75 -19.67
CA SER A 281 5.51 -21.22 -20.41
C SER A 281 6.51 -20.08 -20.67
N SER A 282 7.76 -20.44 -20.95
CA SER A 282 8.80 -19.48 -21.36
C SER A 282 8.47 -18.73 -22.67
N THR A 283 7.46 -19.19 -23.41
CA THR A 283 6.97 -18.55 -24.65
C THR A 283 5.70 -17.74 -24.45
N GLY A 284 5.33 -17.42 -23.19
CA GLY A 284 4.18 -16.58 -22.87
C GLY A 284 2.81 -17.25 -22.99
N LYS A 285 2.76 -18.60 -23.07
CA LYS A 285 1.49 -19.33 -23.06
C LYS A 285 1.02 -19.49 -21.63
N ILE A 286 -0.21 -19.06 -21.36
CA ILE A 286 -0.87 -19.15 -20.05
C ILE A 286 -1.84 -20.33 -20.12
N VAL A 287 -1.67 -21.31 -19.24
CA VAL A 287 -2.54 -22.49 -19.15
C VAL A 287 -3.59 -22.24 -18.08
N ASP A 288 -4.85 -22.47 -18.42
CA ASP A 288 -5.96 -22.37 -17.46
C ASP A 288 -6.03 -23.62 -16.57
N LYS A 289 -6.15 -23.40 -15.28
CA LYS A 289 -6.12 -24.45 -14.25
C LYS A 289 -7.25 -25.47 -14.36
N TYR A 290 -8.42 -25.06 -14.78
CA TYR A 290 -9.62 -25.91 -14.78
C TYR A 290 -9.98 -26.48 -16.14
N SER A 291 -9.89 -25.68 -17.20
CA SER A 291 -10.29 -26.12 -18.54
C SER A 291 -9.11 -26.59 -19.41
N GLN A 292 -7.87 -26.42 -18.96
CA GLN A 292 -6.65 -26.66 -19.74
C GLN A 292 -6.59 -25.85 -21.05
N LYS A 293 -7.42 -24.84 -21.17
CA LYS A 293 -7.32 -23.87 -22.27
C LYS A 293 -5.99 -23.15 -22.22
N VAL A 294 -5.48 -22.78 -23.36
CA VAL A 294 -4.24 -22.02 -23.49
C VAL A 294 -4.56 -20.64 -24.03
N LEU A 295 -4.29 -19.60 -23.25
CA LEU A 295 -4.27 -18.23 -23.72
C LEU A 295 -2.85 -17.90 -24.18
N LYS A 296 -2.73 -17.42 -25.44
CA LYS A 296 -1.46 -17.02 -26.03
C LYS A 296 -1.47 -15.51 -26.24
N LEU A 297 -0.64 -14.81 -25.52
CA LEU A 297 -0.45 -13.37 -25.60
C LEU A 297 0.99 -13.10 -26.05
N ASP A 298 1.19 -12.97 -27.35
CA ASP A 298 2.48 -12.71 -27.98
C ASP A 298 2.34 -11.69 -29.12
N ASP A 299 3.42 -11.40 -29.80
CA ASP A 299 3.51 -10.39 -30.87
C ASP A 299 2.57 -10.62 -32.06
N THR A 300 1.81 -11.74 -32.10
CA THR A 300 0.82 -12.01 -33.15
C THR A 300 -0.55 -11.43 -32.88
N VAL A 301 -0.79 -10.91 -31.68
CA VAL A 301 -2.05 -10.30 -31.26
C VAL A 301 -1.79 -9.00 -30.49
N ASP A 302 -2.73 -8.09 -30.54
CA ASP A 302 -2.70 -6.92 -29.69
C ASP A 302 -3.25 -7.28 -28.30
N PHE A 303 -2.50 -7.01 -27.25
CA PHE A 303 -3.00 -7.27 -25.91
C PHE A 303 -2.52 -6.25 -24.90
N ARG A 304 -3.28 -6.15 -23.82
CA ARG A 304 -2.96 -5.36 -22.65
C ARG A 304 -3.35 -6.11 -21.40
N ILE A 305 -2.43 -6.19 -20.44
CA ILE A 305 -2.67 -6.82 -19.14
C ILE A 305 -2.58 -5.74 -18.05
N THR A 306 -3.60 -5.62 -17.23
CA THR A 306 -3.63 -4.66 -16.13
C THR A 306 -3.92 -5.35 -14.80
N LYS A 307 -3.23 -4.90 -13.73
CA LYS A 307 -3.49 -5.32 -12.34
C LYS A 307 -3.78 -4.06 -11.52
N GLY A 308 -5.05 -3.82 -11.25
CA GLY A 308 -5.51 -2.54 -10.72
C GLY A 308 -5.31 -1.40 -11.74
N LEU A 309 -4.47 -0.41 -11.41
CA LEU A 309 -4.15 0.71 -12.30
C LEU A 309 -2.84 0.52 -13.08
N GLU A 310 -2.10 -0.54 -12.80
CA GLU A 310 -0.78 -0.79 -13.39
C GLU A 310 -0.88 -1.73 -14.59
N GLU A 311 -0.15 -1.41 -15.65
CA GLU A 311 0.07 -2.30 -16.77
C GLU A 311 1.23 -3.24 -16.46
N ILE A 312 1.01 -4.54 -16.61
CA ILE A 312 1.99 -5.58 -16.28
C ILE A 312 2.27 -6.46 -17.50
N SER A 313 3.35 -7.23 -17.44
CA SER A 313 3.72 -8.20 -18.48
C SER A 313 3.22 -9.61 -18.14
N VAL A 314 3.24 -10.51 -19.14
CA VAL A 314 2.89 -11.93 -18.92
C VAL A 314 3.80 -12.57 -17.86
N SER A 315 5.06 -12.16 -17.76
CA SER A 315 6.02 -12.69 -16.78
C SER A 315 5.72 -12.28 -15.32
N ASP A 316 4.87 -11.26 -15.11
CA ASP A 316 4.49 -10.80 -13.77
C ASP A 316 3.27 -11.55 -13.22
N LEU A 317 2.67 -12.43 -14.02
CA LEU A 317 1.56 -13.28 -13.59
C LEU A 317 2.06 -14.44 -12.73
N ALA A 318 1.24 -14.85 -11.78
CA ALA A 318 1.52 -15.94 -10.84
C ALA A 318 0.41 -17.00 -10.89
N GLU A 319 0.72 -18.21 -10.42
CA GLU A 319 -0.28 -19.27 -10.24
C GLU A 319 -1.44 -18.75 -9.35
N TYR A 320 -2.67 -19.09 -9.72
CA TYR A 320 -3.92 -18.61 -9.13
C TYR A 320 -4.26 -17.12 -9.36
N ASP A 321 -3.47 -16.35 -10.11
CA ASP A 321 -4.00 -15.07 -10.61
C ASP A 321 -5.23 -15.34 -11.47
N VAL A 322 -6.31 -14.59 -11.22
CA VAL A 322 -7.54 -14.70 -11.99
C VAL A 322 -7.53 -13.64 -13.07
N LEU A 323 -7.54 -14.08 -14.32
CA LEU A 323 -7.55 -13.25 -15.51
C LEU A 323 -8.98 -13.11 -16.02
N SER A 324 -9.57 -11.93 -15.98
CA SER A 324 -10.83 -11.62 -16.65
C SER A 324 -10.49 -11.10 -18.05
N VAL A 325 -10.66 -11.95 -19.05
CA VAL A 325 -10.19 -11.77 -20.43
C VAL A 325 -11.33 -11.29 -21.32
N ALA A 326 -11.25 -10.08 -21.83
CA ALA A 326 -12.12 -9.55 -22.87
C ALA A 326 -11.44 -9.70 -24.24
N ALA A 327 -11.78 -10.74 -24.98
CA ALA A 327 -11.26 -10.99 -26.32
C ALA A 327 -12.22 -10.45 -27.38
N SER A 328 -11.69 -9.77 -28.40
CA SER A 328 -12.47 -9.40 -29.60
C SER A 328 -12.98 -10.64 -30.34
N LEU A 329 -14.03 -10.51 -31.13
CA LEU A 329 -14.63 -11.66 -31.83
C LEU A 329 -13.65 -12.34 -32.79
N ASP A 330 -12.77 -11.57 -33.43
CA ASP A 330 -11.70 -12.07 -34.30
C ASP A 330 -10.47 -12.61 -33.55
N LYS A 331 -10.43 -12.41 -32.20
CA LYS A 331 -9.32 -12.81 -31.36
C LYS A 331 -7.97 -12.16 -31.71
N GLU A 332 -8.01 -10.96 -32.21
CA GLU A 332 -6.81 -10.17 -32.53
C GLU A 332 -6.50 -9.12 -31.43
N LEU A 333 -7.49 -8.82 -30.57
CA LEU A 333 -7.33 -7.87 -29.45
C LEU A 333 -7.79 -8.52 -28.15
N TYR A 334 -6.96 -8.40 -27.09
CA TYR A 334 -7.23 -8.90 -25.75
C TYR A 334 -7.02 -7.80 -24.72
N GLU A 335 -8.05 -7.51 -23.93
CA GLU A 335 -7.92 -6.74 -22.69
C GLU A 335 -8.04 -7.71 -21.51
N VAL A 336 -7.01 -7.77 -20.68
CA VAL A 336 -6.92 -8.71 -19.56
C VAL A 336 -6.84 -7.92 -18.26
N GLU A 337 -7.82 -8.09 -17.39
CA GLU A 337 -7.82 -7.52 -16.05
C GLU A 337 -7.49 -8.62 -15.03
N VAL A 338 -6.40 -8.43 -14.29
CA VAL A 338 -5.88 -9.40 -13.34
C VAL A 338 -6.31 -9.06 -11.93
N THR A 339 -6.83 -10.03 -11.22
CA THR A 339 -7.10 -9.92 -9.78
C THR A 339 -6.42 -11.05 -9.01
N ASN A 340 -5.90 -10.72 -7.84
CA ASN A 340 -5.42 -11.67 -6.82
C ASN A 340 -6.25 -11.57 -5.52
N LYS A 341 -7.45 -11.01 -5.61
CA LYS A 341 -8.36 -10.91 -4.46
C LYS A 341 -8.78 -12.29 -4.00
N THR A 342 -8.66 -12.54 -2.71
CA THR A 342 -9.04 -13.81 -2.11
C THR A 342 -10.02 -13.61 -0.95
N VAL A 343 -10.80 -14.66 -0.71
CA VAL A 343 -11.55 -14.84 0.52
C VAL A 343 -11.17 -16.19 1.11
N GLU A 344 -10.70 -16.15 2.32
CA GLU A 344 -10.29 -17.32 3.05
C GLU A 344 -11.38 -17.67 4.07
N GLY A 345 -11.79 -18.93 4.15
CA GLY A 345 -12.80 -19.32 5.10
C GLY A 345 -13.46 -20.67 4.81
N LYS A 346 -14.49 -20.95 5.59
CA LYS A 346 -15.32 -22.15 5.46
C LYS A 346 -16.68 -21.78 4.92
N VAL A 347 -17.18 -22.58 3.99
CA VAL A 347 -18.56 -22.47 3.49
C VAL A 347 -19.52 -22.91 4.58
N THR A 348 -20.33 -21.98 5.06
CA THR A 348 -21.33 -22.20 6.11
C THR A 348 -22.75 -22.33 5.58
N GLY A 349 -23.00 -21.94 4.33
CA GLY A 349 -24.28 -22.05 3.66
C GLY A 349 -24.13 -22.04 2.14
N LYS A 350 -25.11 -22.60 1.44
CA LYS A 350 -25.18 -22.67 -0.03
C LYS A 350 -26.64 -22.60 -0.48
N ASP A 351 -26.90 -21.81 -1.49
CA ASP A 351 -28.20 -21.80 -2.20
C ASP A 351 -27.99 -21.67 -3.72
N SER A 352 -29.08 -21.52 -4.47
CA SER A 352 -29.03 -21.36 -5.93
C SER A 352 -28.33 -20.09 -6.41
N LYS A 353 -28.02 -19.15 -5.49
CA LYS A 353 -27.41 -17.84 -5.81
C LYS A 353 -25.96 -17.74 -5.37
N GLY A 354 -25.40 -18.76 -4.70
CA GLY A 354 -24.00 -18.75 -4.26
C GLY A 354 -23.74 -19.46 -2.93
N VAL A 355 -22.56 -19.22 -2.39
CA VAL A 355 -22.07 -19.80 -1.13
C VAL A 355 -21.81 -18.71 -0.08
N LEU A 356 -22.04 -19.05 1.18
CA LEU A 356 -21.84 -18.17 2.32
C LEU A 356 -20.48 -18.49 2.96
N ILE A 357 -19.55 -17.53 2.93
CA ILE A 357 -18.21 -17.63 3.52
C ILE A 357 -18.04 -16.47 4.50
N ASN A 358 -17.69 -16.73 5.75
CA ASN A 358 -17.50 -15.71 6.79
C ASN A 358 -18.69 -14.72 6.91
N GLY A 359 -19.93 -15.20 6.73
CA GLY A 359 -21.14 -14.38 6.79
C GLY A 359 -21.44 -13.56 5.52
N THR A 360 -20.55 -13.56 4.52
CA THR A 360 -20.74 -12.88 3.24
C THR A 360 -21.07 -13.89 2.14
N LYS A 361 -22.02 -13.52 1.28
CA LYS A 361 -22.43 -14.37 0.16
C LYS A 361 -21.65 -14.07 -1.09
N TYR A 362 -21.09 -15.11 -1.72
CA TYR A 362 -20.34 -15.04 -2.97
C TYR A 362 -21.02 -15.89 -4.04
N LYS A 363 -21.14 -15.34 -5.25
CA LYS A 363 -21.53 -16.11 -6.43
C LYS A 363 -20.34 -16.90 -6.94
N VAL A 364 -20.59 -17.96 -7.69
CA VAL A 364 -19.55 -18.74 -8.35
C VAL A 364 -19.49 -18.31 -9.81
N ALA A 365 -18.30 -18.05 -10.32
CA ALA A 365 -18.07 -17.67 -11.71
C ALA A 365 -18.25 -18.87 -12.65
N ALA A 366 -18.67 -18.61 -13.89
CA ALA A 366 -19.01 -19.67 -14.86
C ALA A 366 -17.85 -20.59 -15.24
N ASN A 367 -16.62 -20.12 -15.11
CA ASN A 367 -15.40 -20.92 -15.38
C ASN A 367 -15.14 -21.99 -14.32
N TYR A 368 -15.68 -21.85 -13.12
CA TYR A 368 -15.46 -22.76 -12.00
C TYR A 368 -16.66 -23.70 -11.85
N THR A 369 -16.45 -24.96 -12.19
CA THR A 369 -17.50 -25.99 -12.21
C THR A 369 -17.37 -27.06 -11.12
N ASP A 370 -16.23 -27.08 -10.41
CA ASP A 370 -16.01 -28.04 -9.35
C ASP A 370 -16.95 -27.77 -8.15
N PRO A 371 -17.38 -28.80 -7.42
CA PRO A 371 -18.32 -28.61 -6.32
C PRO A 371 -17.70 -27.83 -5.16
N ILE A 372 -18.40 -26.78 -4.75
CA ILE A 372 -18.16 -26.12 -3.48
C ILE A 372 -19.33 -26.46 -2.57
N ASP A 373 -19.10 -27.26 -1.54
CA ASP A 373 -20.15 -27.74 -0.65
C ASP A 373 -20.11 -27.07 0.74
N ILE A 374 -21.17 -27.16 1.48
CA ILE A 374 -21.18 -26.71 2.88
C ILE A 374 -20.13 -27.52 3.63
N GLY A 375 -19.20 -26.82 4.30
CA GLY A 375 -18.05 -27.43 4.96
C GLY A 375 -16.76 -27.35 4.16
N SER A 376 -16.80 -27.02 2.84
CA SER A 376 -15.59 -26.70 2.08
C SER A 376 -14.83 -25.55 2.75
N GLU A 377 -13.55 -25.73 2.97
CA GLU A 377 -12.69 -24.79 3.69
C GLU A 377 -11.39 -24.61 2.91
N GLY A 378 -10.95 -23.37 2.73
CA GLY A 378 -9.77 -23.04 1.95
C GLY A 378 -9.73 -21.59 1.49
N VAL A 379 -8.97 -21.34 0.43
CA VAL A 379 -8.83 -20.03 -0.22
C VAL A 379 -9.67 -20.00 -1.48
N PHE A 380 -10.55 -19.01 -1.57
CA PHE A 380 -11.39 -18.74 -2.73
C PHE A 380 -10.84 -17.52 -3.45
N TYR A 381 -10.52 -17.67 -4.73
CA TYR A 381 -10.00 -16.61 -5.57
C TYR A 381 -11.13 -15.96 -6.35
N LEU A 382 -11.16 -14.65 -6.34
CA LEU A 382 -12.27 -13.88 -6.92
C LEU A 382 -11.87 -13.30 -8.29
N ASP A 383 -12.81 -13.29 -9.22
CA ASP A 383 -12.69 -12.55 -10.47
C ASP A 383 -12.91 -11.04 -10.26
N ILE A 384 -12.86 -10.28 -11.34
CA ILE A 384 -13.02 -8.82 -11.32
C ILE A 384 -14.40 -8.40 -10.79
N ASP A 385 -15.43 -9.22 -11.00
CA ASP A 385 -16.79 -9.00 -10.54
C ASP A 385 -17.03 -9.49 -9.08
N GLY A 386 -15.98 -10.03 -8.42
CA GLY A 386 -16.04 -10.55 -7.07
C GLY A 386 -16.70 -11.94 -6.95
N LYS A 387 -16.82 -12.70 -8.05
CA LYS A 387 -17.29 -14.07 -8.07
C LYS A 387 -16.14 -15.04 -7.83
N ILE A 388 -16.43 -16.18 -7.22
CA ILE A 388 -15.43 -17.24 -7.01
C ILE A 388 -15.06 -17.85 -8.36
N ALA A 389 -13.85 -17.63 -8.82
CA ALA A 389 -13.30 -18.18 -10.07
C ALA A 389 -12.39 -19.38 -9.82
N ALA A 390 -11.87 -19.56 -8.60
CA ALA A 390 -11.08 -20.71 -8.19
C ALA A 390 -11.26 -20.99 -6.69
N PHE A 391 -11.03 -22.24 -6.31
CA PHE A 391 -11.01 -22.68 -4.94
C PHE A 391 -9.83 -23.61 -4.72
N ASP A 392 -9.02 -23.32 -3.71
CA ASP A 392 -7.91 -24.15 -3.29
C ASP A 392 -8.17 -24.67 -1.88
N ALA A 393 -8.58 -25.92 -1.79
CA ALA A 393 -8.82 -26.62 -0.53
C ALA A 393 -7.50 -27.04 0.14
N SER A 394 -6.39 -27.09 -0.58
CA SER A 394 -5.09 -27.47 -0.02
C SER A 394 -4.45 -26.31 0.75
N LYS A 395 -4.74 -25.09 0.35
CA LYS A 395 -4.52 -23.91 1.18
C LYS A 395 -5.64 -23.80 2.21
N THR A 396 -5.68 -24.78 3.12
CA THR A 396 -6.39 -24.55 4.37
C THR A 396 -5.88 -23.24 4.93
N LEU A 397 -6.85 -22.35 5.28
CA LEU A 397 -6.75 -21.11 6.03
C LEU A 397 -5.31 -20.74 6.29
N SER A 398 -4.86 -19.52 5.89
CA SER A 398 -3.52 -19.06 6.29
C SER A 398 -3.36 -19.54 7.72
N SER A 399 -2.70 -20.70 7.85
CA SER A 399 -2.84 -21.51 9.07
C SER A 399 -2.50 -20.55 10.17
N ASN A 400 -3.41 -20.29 11.10
CA ASN A 400 -3.05 -19.50 12.26
C ASN A 400 -1.96 -20.32 12.93
N TYR A 401 -0.73 -20.10 12.45
CA TYR A 401 0.44 -20.70 13.06
C TYR A 401 0.56 -20.11 14.45
N ALA A 402 0.76 -21.00 15.41
CA ALA A 402 1.09 -20.61 16.76
C ALA A 402 2.05 -21.60 17.37
N TYR A 403 2.92 -21.13 18.23
CA TYR A 403 3.73 -22.00 19.05
C TYR A 403 2.91 -22.39 20.28
N LEU A 404 2.61 -23.70 20.41
CA LEU A 404 1.88 -24.23 21.55
C LEU A 404 2.78 -24.18 22.78
N MET A 405 2.40 -23.41 23.77
CA MET A 405 3.13 -23.25 25.03
C MET A 405 2.60 -24.22 26.09
N LYS A 406 1.26 -24.33 26.21
CA LYS A 406 0.61 -25.17 27.20
C LYS A 406 -0.75 -25.66 26.72
N ALA A 407 -1.08 -26.91 27.02
CA ALA A 407 -2.40 -27.48 26.86
C ALA A 407 -2.86 -28.07 28.21
N TYR A 408 -4.02 -27.68 28.69
CA TYR A 408 -4.53 -28.14 29.97
C TYR A 408 -6.04 -28.35 29.96
N TYR A 409 -6.52 -29.19 30.87
CA TYR A 409 -7.92 -29.51 31.03
C TYR A 409 -8.38 -29.26 32.47
N THR A 410 -9.37 -28.42 32.63
CA THR A 410 -9.92 -28.08 33.94
C THR A 410 -11.10 -29.00 34.25
N LYS A 411 -10.86 -29.98 35.13
CA LYS A 411 -11.83 -31.04 35.49
C LYS A 411 -13.17 -30.46 36.03
N ASN A 412 -13.13 -29.39 36.82
CA ASN A 412 -14.33 -28.82 37.44
C ASN A 412 -15.25 -28.13 36.45
N THR A 413 -14.74 -27.64 35.33
CA THR A 413 -15.52 -26.94 34.28
C THR A 413 -15.63 -27.74 32.99
N GLU A 414 -14.99 -28.93 32.93
CA GLU A 414 -14.90 -29.78 31.75
C GLU A 414 -14.35 -29.06 30.51
N LYS A 415 -13.43 -28.10 30.69
CA LYS A 415 -12.89 -27.26 29.63
C LYS A 415 -11.45 -27.64 29.31
N ALA A 416 -11.16 -27.75 27.99
CA ALA A 416 -9.81 -27.78 27.48
C ALA A 416 -9.42 -26.35 27.05
N SER A 417 -8.21 -25.93 27.39
CA SER A 417 -7.66 -24.62 27.04
C SER A 417 -6.23 -24.78 26.51
N PHE A 418 -5.85 -23.94 25.58
CA PHE A 418 -4.56 -23.94 24.90
C PHE A 418 -3.92 -22.55 25.01
N LYS A 419 -2.73 -22.51 25.61
CA LYS A 419 -1.89 -21.31 25.65
C LYS A 419 -0.99 -21.31 24.42
N LEU A 420 -1.12 -20.28 23.59
CA LEU A 420 -0.51 -20.16 22.27
C LEU A 420 0.26 -18.85 22.16
N PHE A 421 1.46 -18.90 21.59
CA PHE A 421 2.15 -17.71 21.07
C PHE A 421 1.88 -17.64 19.58
N THR A 422 1.11 -16.62 19.16
CA THR A 422 0.57 -16.51 17.80
C THR A 422 1.58 -15.90 16.81
N LYS A 423 1.34 -16.09 15.50
CA LYS A 423 2.13 -15.45 14.44
C LYS A 423 2.11 -13.91 14.50
N ASP A 424 1.19 -13.31 15.24
CA ASP A 424 1.09 -11.87 15.43
C ASP A 424 1.87 -11.39 16.67
N GLY A 425 2.69 -12.27 17.26
CA GLY A 425 3.53 -11.94 18.41
C GLY A 425 2.77 -11.82 19.72
N LYS A 426 1.56 -12.38 19.81
CA LYS A 426 0.72 -12.30 21.02
C LYS A 426 0.62 -13.65 21.73
N GLU A 427 0.71 -13.61 23.05
CA GLU A 427 0.36 -14.72 23.89
C GLU A 427 -1.17 -14.72 24.14
N VAL A 428 -1.83 -15.81 23.84
CA VAL A 428 -3.27 -15.96 24.02
C VAL A 428 -3.61 -17.29 24.66
N THR A 429 -4.62 -17.31 25.51
CA THR A 429 -5.20 -18.55 26.04
C THR A 429 -6.61 -18.70 25.53
N LEU A 430 -6.87 -19.75 24.77
CA LEU A 430 -8.15 -20.01 24.12
C LEU A 430 -8.77 -21.29 24.63
N ASP A 431 -10.05 -21.22 25.02
CA ASP A 431 -10.85 -22.40 25.30
C ASP A 431 -11.20 -23.15 24.00
N ALA A 432 -11.35 -24.46 24.09
CA ALA A 432 -11.81 -25.26 22.95
C ALA A 432 -13.29 -25.66 23.07
N ASN A 433 -13.91 -25.97 21.94
CA ASN A 433 -15.17 -26.70 21.94
C ASN A 433 -14.95 -28.11 22.54
N ASN A 434 -16.00 -28.69 23.12
CA ASN A 434 -15.91 -30.04 23.74
C ASN A 434 -15.42 -31.13 22.78
N LYS A 435 -15.69 -30.93 21.48
CA LYS A 435 -15.15 -31.75 20.37
C LYS A 435 -14.60 -30.85 19.29
N ILE A 436 -13.38 -31.15 18.87
CA ILE A 436 -12.64 -30.37 17.85
C ILE A 436 -12.11 -31.30 16.76
N LYS A 437 -11.63 -30.71 15.67
CA LYS A 437 -10.87 -31.44 14.65
C LYS A 437 -9.40 -31.52 15.12
N PHE A 438 -8.83 -32.71 15.15
CA PHE A 438 -7.43 -32.92 15.53
C PHE A 438 -6.70 -33.79 14.49
N ASN A 439 -5.64 -33.26 13.90
CA ASN A 439 -4.83 -33.93 12.86
C ASN A 439 -5.72 -34.59 11.77
N GLY A 440 -6.69 -33.81 11.27
CA GLY A 440 -7.63 -34.23 10.23
C GLY A 440 -8.81 -35.07 10.72
N LYS A 441 -8.81 -35.60 11.95
CA LYS A 441 -9.94 -36.36 12.51
C LYS A 441 -10.98 -35.41 13.12
N SER A 442 -12.23 -35.49 12.66
CA SER A 442 -13.32 -34.70 13.21
C SER A 442 -13.89 -35.30 14.50
N ASN A 443 -14.55 -34.48 15.33
CA ASN A 443 -15.25 -34.89 16.54
C ASN A 443 -14.39 -35.56 17.63
N VAL A 444 -13.09 -35.22 17.71
CA VAL A 444 -12.20 -35.68 18.78
C VAL A 444 -12.53 -34.91 20.06
N LYS A 445 -12.65 -35.59 21.19
CA LYS A 445 -12.88 -34.94 22.49
C LYS A 445 -11.69 -34.03 22.81
N ALA A 446 -11.94 -32.81 23.24
CA ALA A 446 -10.85 -31.87 23.56
C ALA A 446 -9.92 -32.35 24.67
N LEU A 447 -10.42 -33.13 25.63
CA LEU A 447 -9.61 -33.82 26.64
C LEU A 447 -8.59 -34.81 26.01
N ASP A 448 -9.03 -35.58 25.00
CA ASP A 448 -8.15 -36.54 24.34
C ASP A 448 -7.04 -35.83 23.56
N VAL A 449 -7.35 -34.64 23.02
CA VAL A 449 -6.37 -33.76 22.34
C VAL A 449 -5.36 -33.24 23.34
N VAL A 450 -5.79 -32.71 24.49
CA VAL A 450 -4.87 -32.27 25.56
C VAL A 450 -3.96 -33.42 26.00
N ASN A 451 -4.51 -34.63 26.24
CA ASN A 451 -3.71 -35.79 26.61
C ASN A 451 -2.71 -36.20 25.52
N SER A 452 -3.04 -36.00 24.24
CA SER A 452 -2.13 -36.30 23.13
C SER A 452 -1.01 -35.29 22.97
N LEU A 453 -1.19 -34.06 23.44
CA LEU A 453 -0.20 -32.97 23.36
C LEU A 453 0.67 -32.88 24.60
N ASN A 454 0.30 -33.55 25.70
CA ASN A 454 1.04 -33.58 26.92
C ASN A 454 1.91 -34.86 27.00
N THR A 455 3.15 -34.71 27.45
CA THR A 455 4.09 -35.81 27.69
C THR A 455 3.90 -36.45 29.06
N SER A 456 3.35 -35.70 30.01
CA SER A 456 2.93 -36.14 31.34
C SER A 456 1.82 -35.24 31.88
N GLU A 457 1.26 -35.51 33.06
CA GLU A 457 0.25 -34.64 33.67
C GLU A 457 0.83 -33.23 33.81
N ASP A 458 0.17 -32.24 33.17
CA ASP A 458 0.52 -30.82 33.12
C ASP A 458 1.82 -30.43 32.38
N VAL A 459 2.47 -31.34 31.67
CA VAL A 459 3.65 -31.06 30.84
C VAL A 459 3.31 -31.18 29.36
N THR A 460 3.23 -30.06 28.66
CA THR A 460 2.94 -30.01 27.24
C THR A 460 4.22 -30.16 26.40
N ALA A 461 4.14 -30.93 25.33
CA ALA A 461 5.17 -30.93 24.29
C ALA A 461 5.04 -29.69 23.45
N SER A 462 5.76 -28.61 23.83
CA SER A 462 5.73 -27.34 23.14
C SER A 462 6.21 -27.50 21.70
N GLN A 463 5.43 -27.01 20.74
CA GLN A 463 5.70 -27.19 19.32
C GLN A 463 4.89 -26.20 18.47
N LEU A 464 5.28 -26.02 17.21
CA LEU A 464 4.47 -25.28 16.27
C LEU A 464 3.20 -26.09 15.95
N VAL A 465 2.06 -25.43 15.98
CA VAL A 465 0.75 -25.98 15.64
C VAL A 465 0.01 -25.04 14.67
N THR A 466 -0.96 -25.59 13.97
CA THR A 466 -1.99 -24.78 13.30
C THR A 466 -3.30 -24.90 14.06
N TYR A 467 -4.07 -23.83 14.13
CA TYR A 467 -5.36 -23.82 14.84
C TYR A 467 -6.41 -23.00 14.11
N SER A 468 -7.68 -23.30 14.40
CA SER A 468 -8.84 -22.53 13.94
C SER A 468 -9.77 -22.26 15.09
N THR A 469 -10.46 -21.11 15.06
CA THR A 469 -11.46 -20.74 16.06
C THR A 469 -12.82 -20.51 15.41
N ASN A 470 -13.88 -20.51 16.22
CA ASN A 470 -15.21 -20.03 15.83
C ASN A 470 -15.37 -18.53 16.15
N ALA A 471 -16.56 -17.98 15.89
CA ALA A 471 -16.91 -16.59 16.16
C ALA A 471 -16.81 -16.21 17.67
N ASP A 472 -16.87 -17.19 18.58
CA ASP A 472 -16.71 -17.01 20.04
C ASP A 472 -15.26 -17.14 20.49
N ASN A 473 -14.29 -17.13 19.57
CA ASN A 473 -12.86 -17.35 19.81
C ASN A 473 -12.54 -18.71 20.47
N LYS A 474 -13.39 -19.74 20.33
CA LYS A 474 -13.10 -21.07 20.81
C LYS A 474 -12.43 -21.91 19.73
N ILE A 475 -11.38 -22.65 20.11
CA ILE A 475 -10.69 -23.56 19.21
C ILE A 475 -11.65 -24.64 18.69
N THR A 476 -11.72 -24.75 17.36
CA THR A 476 -12.49 -25.76 16.63
C THR A 476 -11.63 -26.79 15.95
N ALA A 477 -10.37 -26.45 15.68
CA ALA A 477 -9.36 -27.35 15.13
C ALA A 477 -7.98 -27.01 15.67
N ILE A 478 -7.14 -28.05 15.86
CA ILE A 478 -5.71 -27.91 16.13
C ILE A 478 -5.00 -29.07 15.44
N ASN A 479 -3.84 -28.78 14.81
CA ASN A 479 -3.03 -29.79 14.14
C ASN A 479 -1.57 -29.64 14.52
N THR A 480 -0.91 -30.76 14.76
CA THR A 480 0.55 -30.87 14.88
C THR A 480 1.13 -31.15 13.49
N ALA A 481 2.40 -30.80 13.29
CA ALA A 481 3.08 -31.07 12.04
C ALA A 481 3.32 -32.57 11.83
N VAL A 482 3.21 -33.02 10.58
CA VAL A 482 3.79 -34.34 10.17
C VAL A 482 5.30 -34.16 10.07
N ASP A 483 6.03 -34.93 10.82
CA ASP A 483 7.50 -34.82 10.83
C ASP A 483 8.12 -35.59 9.66
N ASN A 484 8.66 -34.84 8.70
CA ASN A 484 9.42 -35.36 7.57
C ASN A 484 10.88 -34.85 7.58
N SER A 485 11.36 -34.36 8.72
CA SER A 485 12.67 -33.71 8.84
C SER A 485 13.85 -34.59 8.46
N GLU A 486 13.76 -35.90 8.65
CA GLU A 486 14.79 -36.85 8.23
C GLU A 486 14.90 -37.01 6.71
N SER A 487 13.79 -36.89 6.00
CA SER A 487 13.73 -37.03 4.53
C SER A 487 13.76 -35.72 3.77
N GLY A 488 13.46 -34.60 4.42
CA GLY A 488 13.29 -33.30 3.81
C GLY A 488 12.13 -33.25 2.83
N ALA A 489 11.17 -34.20 2.91
CA ALA A 489 10.09 -34.30 1.94
C ALA A 489 9.14 -33.08 2.02
N VAL A 490 8.78 -32.55 0.86
CA VAL A 490 7.76 -31.53 0.72
C VAL A 490 6.40 -32.24 0.60
N ASN A 491 5.46 -31.89 1.47
CA ASN A 491 4.10 -32.36 1.41
C ASN A 491 3.17 -31.15 1.53
N THR A 492 2.61 -30.72 0.39
CA THR A 492 1.76 -29.53 0.30
C THR A 492 0.35 -29.74 0.84
N ASP A 493 -0.07 -30.99 1.05
CA ASP A 493 -1.42 -31.37 1.48
C ASP A 493 -1.58 -31.41 3.01
N LYS A 494 -0.48 -31.29 3.76
CA LYS A 494 -0.50 -31.39 5.23
C LYS A 494 0.46 -30.41 5.86
N PHE A 495 0.11 -29.90 7.03
CA PHE A 495 1.02 -29.17 7.89
C PHE A 495 2.23 -30.05 8.19
N THR A 496 3.40 -29.68 7.71
CA THR A 496 4.59 -30.56 7.67
C THR A 496 5.81 -29.85 8.23
N LYS A 497 6.54 -30.55 9.10
CA LYS A 497 7.91 -30.20 9.47
C LYS A 497 8.87 -30.82 8.45
N ASN A 498 9.58 -29.97 7.70
CA ASN A 498 10.38 -30.42 6.55
C ASN A 498 11.87 -30.64 6.89
N TYR A 499 12.44 -29.81 7.76
CA TYR A 499 13.84 -29.86 8.16
C TYR A 499 14.03 -29.50 9.63
N ASP A 500 15.03 -30.09 10.26
CA ASP A 500 15.75 -29.55 11.40
C ASP A 500 17.12 -29.06 10.93
N LEU A 501 17.36 -27.77 11.04
CA LEU A 501 18.62 -27.15 10.69
C LEU A 501 19.46 -26.95 11.96
N THR A 502 20.69 -27.43 11.92
CA THR A 502 21.66 -27.27 13.02
C THR A 502 22.85 -26.52 12.48
N ASN A 503 23.21 -25.40 13.12
CA ASN A 503 24.29 -24.50 12.71
C ASN A 503 24.23 -24.14 11.22
N ALA A 504 23.00 -23.91 10.71
CA ALA A 504 22.75 -23.58 9.31
C ALA A 504 23.10 -22.11 9.05
N LYS A 505 24.04 -21.87 8.15
CA LYS A 505 24.50 -20.53 7.82
C LYS A 505 23.46 -19.76 7.00
N PHE A 506 23.17 -18.53 7.39
CA PHE A 506 22.35 -17.62 6.58
C PHE A 506 23.18 -16.96 5.48
N SER A 507 22.63 -16.90 4.30
CA SER A 507 23.16 -16.12 3.17
C SER A 507 22.14 -15.08 2.71
N LYS A 508 22.43 -13.81 2.96
CA LYS A 508 21.58 -12.68 2.53
C LYS A 508 21.48 -12.62 1.00
N THR A 509 22.61 -12.81 0.29
CA THR A 509 22.66 -12.78 -1.19
C THR A 509 21.79 -13.86 -1.84
N LEU A 510 21.66 -15.03 -1.22
CA LEU A 510 20.88 -16.14 -1.73
C LEU A 510 19.49 -16.24 -1.10
N SER A 511 19.20 -15.43 -0.09
CA SER A 511 18.00 -15.49 0.75
C SER A 511 17.74 -16.91 1.28
N LYS A 512 18.76 -17.52 1.94
CA LYS A 512 18.72 -18.89 2.40
C LYS A 512 19.29 -19.06 3.80
N VAL A 513 18.65 -19.93 4.58
CA VAL A 513 19.22 -20.51 5.81
C VAL A 513 19.63 -21.94 5.47
N GLY A 514 20.94 -22.22 5.41
CA GLY A 514 21.43 -23.49 4.87
C GLY A 514 21.02 -23.67 3.42
N ASN A 515 20.25 -24.72 3.14
CA ASN A 515 19.70 -25.02 1.80
C ASN A 515 18.23 -24.56 1.61
N VAL A 516 17.60 -23.98 2.64
CA VAL A 516 16.19 -23.57 2.63
C VAL A 516 16.08 -22.10 2.24
N ARG A 517 15.23 -21.79 1.28
CA ARG A 517 14.90 -20.41 0.92
C ARG A 517 13.96 -19.79 1.94
N VAL A 518 14.16 -18.48 2.16
CA VAL A 518 13.33 -17.65 3.03
C VAL A 518 13.06 -16.32 2.32
N ASP A 519 11.90 -15.73 2.56
CA ASP A 519 11.51 -14.44 2.00
C ASP A 519 10.73 -13.61 3.04
N ASP A 520 10.27 -12.43 2.65
CA ASP A 520 9.53 -11.52 3.54
C ASP A 520 8.18 -12.07 4.02
N ASN A 521 7.66 -13.12 3.38
CA ASN A 521 6.43 -13.81 3.78
C ASN A 521 6.70 -14.98 4.74
N THR A 522 7.97 -15.35 4.96
CA THR A 522 8.34 -16.40 5.90
C THR A 522 8.09 -15.93 7.33
N VAL A 523 7.18 -16.60 8.04
CA VAL A 523 6.91 -16.32 9.46
C VAL A 523 8.02 -16.91 10.31
N ILE A 524 8.68 -16.10 11.13
CA ILE A 524 9.82 -16.53 11.94
C ILE A 524 9.46 -16.42 13.41
N PHE A 525 9.29 -17.57 14.05
CA PHE A 525 9.15 -17.68 15.49
C PHE A 525 10.55 -17.79 16.12
N ASP A 526 10.91 -16.81 16.93
CA ASP A 526 12.13 -16.82 17.76
C ASP A 526 11.75 -17.32 19.16
N ILE A 527 12.04 -18.60 19.41
CA ILE A 527 11.63 -19.31 20.62
C ILE A 527 12.86 -19.58 21.48
N THR A 528 12.93 -18.95 22.62
CA THR A 528 14.03 -19.05 23.57
C THR A 528 13.71 -20.01 24.72
N GLU A 529 14.63 -20.17 25.67
CA GLU A 529 14.36 -20.94 26.90
C GLU A 529 13.35 -20.19 27.82
N ASN A 530 13.38 -18.88 27.80
CA ASN A 530 12.43 -18.06 28.56
C ASN A 530 11.23 -17.69 27.66
N THR A 531 10.02 -18.03 28.08
CA THR A 531 8.79 -17.76 27.33
C THR A 531 8.51 -16.26 27.13
N ASP A 532 8.98 -15.41 28.03
CA ASP A 532 8.78 -13.98 27.97
C ASP A 532 9.62 -13.32 26.85
N ASP A 533 10.64 -14.01 26.36
CA ASP A 533 11.48 -13.56 25.24
C ASP A 533 11.02 -14.08 23.87
N TYR A 534 9.87 -14.79 23.79
CA TYR A 534 9.33 -15.25 22.52
C TYR A 534 8.99 -14.06 21.62
N ALA A 535 9.37 -14.13 20.35
CA ALA A 535 9.11 -13.04 19.42
C ALA A 535 8.83 -13.55 17.99
N ILE A 536 8.11 -12.75 17.22
CA ILE A 536 8.05 -12.90 15.76
C ILE A 536 9.12 -12.00 15.18
N ARG A 537 9.90 -12.51 14.24
CA ARG A 537 11.02 -11.82 13.62
C ARG A 537 10.82 -11.68 12.12
N ASN A 538 11.54 -10.73 11.53
CA ASN A 538 11.63 -10.56 10.08
C ASN A 538 12.97 -11.15 9.59
N ILE A 539 13.00 -11.62 8.33
CA ILE A 539 14.23 -12.16 7.73
C ILE A 539 15.36 -11.11 7.63
N ALA A 540 15.03 -9.83 7.58
CA ALA A 540 16.00 -8.74 7.60
C ALA A 540 16.86 -8.72 8.88
N MET A 541 16.37 -9.33 9.97
CA MET A 541 17.09 -9.43 11.26
C MET A 541 18.14 -10.56 11.29
N PHE A 542 18.17 -11.41 10.26
CA PHE A 542 19.19 -12.45 10.13
C PHE A 542 20.50 -11.86 9.63
N GLU A 543 21.60 -12.16 10.30
CA GLU A 543 22.92 -11.66 9.94
C GLU A 543 23.58 -12.55 8.88
N ASP A 544 24.12 -11.93 7.81
CA ASP A 544 24.83 -12.68 6.77
C ASP A 544 26.02 -13.42 7.33
N GLY A 545 26.09 -14.71 7.04
CA GLY A 545 27.15 -15.56 7.53
C GLY A 545 26.96 -16.14 8.93
N GLN A 546 25.99 -15.67 9.71
CA GLN A 546 25.63 -16.21 11.03
C GLN A 546 24.95 -17.57 10.90
N THR A 547 25.08 -18.41 11.93
CA THR A 547 24.47 -19.74 11.97
C THR A 547 23.25 -19.81 12.88
N TYR A 548 22.24 -20.55 12.45
CA TYR A 548 20.97 -20.69 13.15
C TYR A 548 20.59 -22.15 13.33
N ASN A 549 20.02 -22.47 14.49
CA ASN A 549 19.31 -23.71 14.73
C ASN A 549 17.82 -23.46 14.55
N ALA A 550 17.20 -24.17 13.63
CA ALA A 550 15.81 -23.91 13.31
C ALA A 550 15.08 -25.17 12.84
N SER A 551 13.80 -25.26 13.16
CA SER A 551 12.87 -26.17 12.50
C SER A 551 12.11 -25.47 11.40
N VAL A 552 12.02 -26.09 10.23
CA VAL A 552 11.42 -25.55 9.01
C VAL A 552 10.11 -26.24 8.71
N TYR A 553 9.07 -25.45 8.46
CA TYR A 553 7.71 -25.97 8.26
C TYR A 553 7.09 -25.45 6.96
N ASP A 554 6.18 -26.26 6.40
CA ASP A 554 5.35 -25.98 5.24
C ASP A 554 6.14 -25.41 4.07
N MET A 555 7.15 -26.12 3.66
CA MET A 555 7.94 -25.73 2.50
C MET A 555 7.14 -25.83 1.20
N SER A 556 7.24 -24.80 0.37
CA SER A 556 6.73 -24.82 -0.99
C SER A 556 7.55 -25.76 -1.89
N GLU A 557 7.03 -26.11 -3.07
CA GLU A 557 7.74 -26.88 -4.09
C GLU A 557 9.05 -26.20 -4.54
N ASN A 558 9.13 -24.88 -4.42
CA ASN A 558 10.33 -24.09 -4.70
C ASN A 558 11.34 -24.05 -3.55
N TYR A 559 11.17 -24.88 -2.52
CA TYR A 559 12.01 -24.94 -1.33
C TYR A 559 12.05 -23.64 -0.51
N THR A 560 10.97 -22.85 -0.54
CA THR A 560 10.80 -21.67 0.32
C THR A 560 9.98 -22.06 1.55
N ALA A 561 10.50 -21.77 2.74
CA ALA A 561 9.81 -22.01 4.01
C ALA A 561 8.66 -21.03 4.21
N LYS A 562 7.48 -21.51 4.62
CA LYS A 562 6.41 -20.63 5.11
C LYS A 562 6.64 -20.23 6.56
N VAL A 563 7.16 -21.16 7.37
CA VAL A 563 7.44 -20.90 8.79
C VAL A 563 8.78 -21.48 9.18
N ILE A 564 9.53 -20.71 9.97
CA ILE A 564 10.75 -21.17 10.64
C ILE A 564 10.59 -20.93 12.15
N VAL A 565 10.94 -21.92 12.96
CA VAL A 565 11.05 -21.78 14.42
C VAL A 565 12.53 -21.82 14.78
N VAL A 566 13.09 -20.68 15.19
CA VAL A 566 14.49 -20.56 15.63
C VAL A 566 14.57 -20.81 17.12
N THR A 567 15.52 -21.65 17.56
CA THR A 567 15.62 -22.09 18.95
C THR A 567 16.89 -21.65 19.68
N ASN A 568 17.91 -21.17 18.95
CA ASN A 568 19.18 -20.76 19.58
C ASN A 568 19.33 -19.24 19.72
N SER A 569 18.29 -18.49 19.45
CA SER A 569 18.20 -17.01 19.56
C SER A 569 19.50 -16.24 19.26
N GLN A 570 20.10 -16.53 18.12
CA GLN A 570 21.21 -15.73 17.57
C GLN A 570 20.70 -14.50 16.81
N ILE A 571 19.37 -14.31 16.75
CA ILE A 571 18.77 -13.16 16.10
C ILE A 571 18.98 -11.95 17.01
N ASN A 572 19.74 -10.98 16.55
CA ASN A 572 20.12 -9.81 17.35
C ASN A 572 18.98 -8.78 17.42
N ALA A 573 18.02 -9.05 18.32
CA ALA A 573 16.90 -8.14 18.57
C ALA A 573 17.33 -6.74 19.06
N ALA A 574 18.53 -6.61 19.63
CA ALA A 574 19.05 -5.34 20.11
C ALA A 574 19.51 -4.41 18.96
N ALA A 575 19.88 -4.98 17.81
CA ALA A 575 20.36 -4.21 16.67
C ALA A 575 19.23 -3.42 15.98
N ASP A 576 18.00 -3.94 15.99
CA ASP A 576 16.85 -3.36 15.28
C ASP A 576 15.81 -2.76 16.24
N SER A 577 16.04 -2.75 17.55
CA SER A 577 15.14 -2.07 18.47
C SER A 577 15.22 -0.56 18.28
N SER A 578 14.08 0.08 18.11
CA SER A 578 13.98 1.54 18.11
C SER A 578 14.51 2.12 19.40
N ILE A 579 15.09 3.31 19.33
CA ILE A 579 15.41 4.05 20.55
C ILE A 579 14.13 4.67 21.12
N ALA A 580 14.10 4.83 22.44
CA ALA A 580 13.06 5.58 23.12
C ALA A 580 13.70 6.82 23.78
N VAL A 581 13.15 8.00 23.48
CA VAL A 581 13.48 9.25 24.17
C VAL A 581 12.50 9.43 25.32
N VAL A 582 12.98 9.32 26.56
CA VAL A 582 12.15 9.33 27.78
C VAL A 582 11.50 10.70 27.95
N LYS A 583 10.18 10.75 28.00
CA LYS A 583 9.42 11.97 28.33
C LYS A 583 8.98 11.99 29.79
N ASP A 584 8.49 10.87 30.30
CA ASP A 584 8.04 10.76 31.70
C ASP A 584 7.99 9.29 32.12
N ILE A 585 7.98 9.06 33.41
CA ILE A 585 7.73 7.76 34.02
C ILE A 585 6.66 7.94 35.10
N VAL A 586 5.53 7.30 34.87
CA VAL A 586 4.38 7.43 35.76
C VAL A 586 4.03 6.10 36.39
N LYS A 587 3.52 6.10 37.59
CA LYS A 587 2.93 4.92 38.21
C LYS A 587 1.60 4.60 37.54
N ALA A 588 1.42 3.35 37.15
CA ALA A 588 0.24 2.90 36.45
C ALA A 588 -0.15 1.47 36.88
N THR A 589 -1.32 1.04 36.50
CA THR A 589 -1.76 -0.35 36.63
C THR A 589 -1.67 -1.01 35.27
N ASN A 590 -0.95 -2.12 35.15
CA ASN A 590 -0.80 -2.85 33.91
C ASN A 590 -2.07 -3.65 33.54
N ASN A 591 -2.01 -4.38 32.44
CA ASN A 591 -3.14 -5.18 31.95
C ASN A 591 -3.49 -6.39 32.84
N ASP A 592 -2.64 -6.74 33.79
CA ASP A 592 -2.84 -7.83 34.77
C ASP A 592 -3.33 -7.29 36.14
N ASP A 593 -3.74 -6.01 36.22
CA ASP A 593 -4.17 -5.30 37.43
C ASP A 593 -3.06 -5.14 38.47
N GLU A 594 -1.78 -5.21 38.07
CA GLU A 594 -0.62 -5.01 38.93
C GLU A 594 -0.11 -3.58 38.84
N GLN A 595 0.34 -3.01 39.97
CA GLN A 595 0.98 -1.72 39.97
C GLN A 595 2.40 -1.81 39.43
N THR A 596 2.71 -0.98 38.43
CA THR A 596 4.02 -0.94 37.80
C THR A 596 4.40 0.49 37.40
N ASP A 597 5.56 0.67 36.78
CA ASP A 597 5.94 1.91 36.11
C ASP A 597 5.51 1.87 34.63
N MET A 598 5.07 3.00 34.09
CA MET A 598 4.77 3.17 32.69
C MET A 598 5.69 4.24 32.09
N LEU A 599 6.41 3.87 31.04
CA LEU A 599 7.25 4.78 30.27
C LEU A 599 6.40 5.57 29.28
N VAL A 600 6.49 6.89 29.32
CA VAL A 600 6.03 7.78 28.26
C VAL A 600 7.25 8.23 27.47
N ALA A 601 7.30 7.95 26.18
CA ALA A 601 8.48 8.20 25.35
C ALA A 601 8.13 8.54 23.91
N LEU A 602 9.09 9.09 23.17
CA LEU A 602 9.05 9.16 21.71
C LEU A 602 9.75 7.94 21.12
N VAL A 603 9.07 7.21 20.26
CA VAL A 603 9.53 6.00 19.54
C VAL A 603 8.97 6.05 18.13
N ASP A 604 9.78 5.77 17.11
CA ASP A 604 9.38 5.72 15.69
C ASP A 604 8.57 6.96 15.25
N GLY A 605 9.00 8.14 15.69
CA GLY A 605 8.36 9.41 15.33
C GLY A 605 7.05 9.71 16.07
N LYS A 606 6.66 8.91 17.08
CA LYS A 606 5.39 9.03 17.81
C LYS A 606 5.58 9.00 19.30
N GLU A 607 4.65 9.62 20.03
CA GLU A 607 4.55 9.45 21.48
C GLU A 607 3.84 8.14 21.79
N VAL A 608 4.46 7.34 22.66
CA VAL A 608 3.94 6.05 23.10
C VAL A 608 3.95 5.96 24.62
N SER A 609 3.05 5.15 25.16
CA SER A 609 3.01 4.79 26.58
C SER A 609 3.14 3.28 26.70
N ILE A 610 4.16 2.79 27.40
CA ILE A 610 4.50 1.36 27.48
C ILE A 610 4.65 0.99 28.95
N TYR A 611 3.91 -0.02 29.43
CA TYR A 611 4.05 -0.54 30.79
C TYR A 611 5.39 -1.27 30.95
N ALA A 612 6.00 -1.13 32.09
CA ALA A 612 7.05 -2.07 32.52
C ALA A 612 6.41 -3.32 33.10
N GLU A 613 7.01 -4.49 32.85
CA GLU A 613 6.54 -5.77 33.40
C GLU A 613 6.51 -5.75 34.93
N SER A 614 7.48 -5.09 35.55
CA SER A 614 7.53 -4.95 37.01
C SER A 614 8.16 -3.62 37.42
N GLU A 615 8.00 -3.26 38.70
CA GLU A 615 8.66 -2.09 39.27
C GLU A 615 10.20 -2.19 39.15
N ASN A 616 10.85 -1.04 38.97
CA ASN A 616 12.30 -0.86 38.88
C ASN A 616 12.97 -1.32 37.56
N ILE A 617 12.25 -1.84 36.57
CA ILE A 617 12.80 -2.12 35.24
C ILE A 617 13.26 -0.81 34.57
N LEU A 618 12.52 0.28 34.78
CA LEU A 618 12.83 1.61 34.20
C LEU A 618 13.91 2.32 35.05
N ALA A 619 15.00 1.60 35.31
CA ALA A 619 16.16 2.14 36.02
C ALA A 619 17.46 1.53 35.46
N ASN A 620 18.54 2.31 35.48
CA ASN A 620 19.89 1.82 35.19
C ASN A 620 20.66 1.63 36.50
N GLY A 621 20.65 0.42 37.03
CA GLY A 621 21.14 0.14 38.38
C GLY A 621 20.31 0.91 39.43
N ASN A 622 20.96 1.74 40.25
CA ASN A 622 20.27 2.56 41.28
C ASN A 622 19.73 3.89 40.75
N ARG A 623 19.98 4.23 39.45
CA ARG A 623 19.54 5.48 38.86
C ARG A 623 18.23 5.25 38.09
N LYS A 624 17.18 5.91 38.52
CA LYS A 624 15.93 5.98 37.74
C LYS A 624 16.16 6.76 36.46
N LEU A 625 15.52 6.35 35.38
CA LEU A 625 15.50 7.13 34.15
C LEU A 625 14.92 8.51 34.39
N GLN A 626 15.39 9.48 33.62
CA GLN A 626 14.98 10.87 33.68
C GLN A 626 14.48 11.36 32.32
N GLU A 627 13.70 12.41 32.34
CA GLU A 627 13.27 13.10 31.14
C GLU A 627 14.48 13.50 30.29
N GLY A 628 14.48 13.11 29.01
CA GLY A 628 15.56 13.32 28.05
C GLY A 628 16.58 12.20 27.95
N ASP A 629 16.55 11.18 28.81
CA ASP A 629 17.37 9.98 28.62
C ASP A 629 17.02 9.28 27.31
N ILE A 630 18.02 8.70 26.65
CA ILE A 630 17.83 7.89 25.46
C ILE A 630 18.15 6.44 25.81
N ILE A 631 17.18 5.56 25.57
CA ILE A 631 17.30 4.14 25.91
C ILE A 631 17.00 3.25 24.71
N GLN A 632 17.50 2.04 24.73
CA GLN A 632 16.90 0.88 24.07
C GLN A 632 16.14 0.07 25.10
N TYR A 633 15.07 -0.60 24.66
CA TYR A 633 14.30 -1.48 25.54
C TYR A 633 13.93 -2.77 24.83
N LYS A 634 13.70 -3.81 25.61
CA LYS A 634 13.05 -5.03 25.16
C LYS A 634 11.64 -5.09 25.75
N ALA A 635 10.69 -5.55 24.95
CA ALA A 635 9.33 -5.82 25.40
C ALA A 635 9.03 -7.31 25.30
N ASN A 636 8.20 -7.82 26.22
CA ASN A 636 7.65 -9.18 26.15
C ASN A 636 6.50 -9.27 25.13
N SER A 637 5.90 -10.44 25.00
CA SER A 637 4.77 -10.69 24.09
C SER A 637 3.51 -9.88 24.40
N LYS A 638 3.39 -9.35 25.62
CA LYS A 638 2.30 -8.43 26.02
C LYS A 638 2.58 -6.98 25.66
N GLY A 639 3.77 -6.68 25.13
CA GLY A 639 4.24 -5.33 24.85
C GLY A 639 4.76 -4.58 26.09
N GLU A 640 5.03 -5.25 27.21
CA GLU A 640 5.57 -4.67 28.43
C GLU A 640 7.09 -4.69 28.42
N ILE A 641 7.72 -3.63 28.91
CA ILE A 641 9.19 -3.51 28.98
C ILE A 641 9.74 -4.50 30.02
N VAL A 642 10.58 -5.42 29.58
CA VAL A 642 11.27 -6.42 30.45
C VAL A 642 12.70 -6.02 30.77
N SER A 643 13.32 -5.20 29.95
CA SER A 643 14.67 -4.68 30.22
C SER A 643 14.92 -3.40 29.43
N ILE A 644 15.85 -2.58 29.96
CA ILE A 644 16.33 -1.37 29.28
C ILE A 644 17.85 -1.37 29.21
N ARG A 645 18.36 -0.63 28.21
CA ARG A 645 19.75 -0.24 28.10
C ARG A 645 19.82 1.26 27.95
N LEU A 646 20.45 1.95 28.90
CA LEU A 646 20.69 3.39 28.80
C LEU A 646 21.78 3.65 27.75
N LEU A 647 21.44 4.42 26.71
CA LEU A 647 22.36 4.80 25.64
C LEU A 647 22.94 6.20 25.86
N LEU A 648 22.11 7.15 26.29
CA LEU A 648 22.56 8.48 26.67
C LEU A 648 21.92 8.86 28.00
N ASP A 649 22.76 9.16 28.99
CA ASP A 649 22.39 9.81 30.24
C ASP A 649 22.32 11.32 29.98
N ILE A 650 21.14 11.91 30.04
CA ILE A 650 20.96 13.35 29.79
C ILE A 650 21.73 14.23 30.75
N THR A 651 22.02 13.74 31.97
CA THR A 651 22.83 14.49 32.95
C THR A 651 24.32 14.54 32.53
N ALA A 652 24.75 13.62 31.70
CA ALA A 652 26.07 13.53 31.12
C ALA A 652 26.13 14.02 29.66
N LYS A 653 25.18 14.84 29.21
CA LYS A 653 25.02 15.29 27.82
C LYS A 653 26.24 16.00 27.22
N ASN A 654 27.23 16.38 28.01
CA ASN A 654 28.48 16.96 27.52
C ASN A 654 29.53 15.91 27.16
N ASN A 655 29.35 14.65 27.50
CA ASN A 655 30.26 13.56 27.21
C ASN A 655 29.94 12.96 25.84
N GLU A 656 30.76 13.27 24.86
CA GLU A 656 30.64 12.77 23.50
C GLU A 656 31.25 11.37 23.40
N PHE A 657 30.65 10.49 22.57
CA PHE A 657 31.11 9.10 22.44
C PHE A 657 30.70 8.49 21.10
N THR A 658 31.38 7.41 20.74
CA THR A 658 30.96 6.45 19.72
C THR A 658 30.88 5.07 20.36
N LEU A 659 29.79 4.35 20.11
CA LEU A 659 29.58 2.97 20.56
C LEU A 659 29.27 2.11 19.35
N SER A 660 29.90 0.96 19.28
CA SER A 660 29.63 -0.08 18.27
C SER A 660 29.29 -1.37 19.00
N PRO A 661 28.07 -1.49 19.54
CA PRO A 661 27.67 -2.64 20.36
C PRO A 661 27.57 -3.94 19.54
N THR A 662 27.42 -3.83 18.24
CA THR A 662 27.45 -4.97 17.28
C THR A 662 28.10 -4.50 15.98
N ASP A 663 28.46 -5.45 15.10
CA ASP A 663 29.08 -5.16 13.80
C ASP A 663 28.19 -4.27 12.88
N LYS A 664 26.90 -4.18 13.14
CA LYS A 664 25.92 -3.41 12.34
C LYS A 664 25.31 -2.21 13.03
N LEU A 665 25.40 -2.16 14.34
CA LEU A 665 24.86 -1.06 15.14
C LEU A 665 25.98 -0.14 15.61
N GLU A 666 25.98 1.09 15.13
CA GLU A 666 26.83 2.15 15.63
C GLU A 666 25.97 3.27 16.21
N ILE A 667 26.42 3.84 17.32
CA ILE A 667 25.82 5.01 17.95
C ILE A 667 26.88 6.09 18.05
N VAL A 668 26.57 7.24 17.50
CA VAL A 668 27.45 8.40 17.53
C VAL A 668 26.76 9.52 18.29
N TYR A 669 27.46 10.07 19.29
CA TYR A 669 26.98 11.27 19.99
C TYR A 669 28.10 12.33 19.98
N GLY A 670 27.84 13.45 19.30
CA GLY A 670 28.87 14.47 19.09
C GLY A 670 28.32 15.80 18.60
N LYS A 671 29.26 16.71 18.29
CA LYS A 671 28.98 18.07 17.83
C LYS A 671 28.72 18.09 16.33
N VAL A 672 27.69 18.79 15.90
CA VAL A 672 27.43 19.06 14.48
C VAL A 672 28.35 20.19 14.03
N THR A 673 29.38 19.88 13.24
CA THR A 673 30.31 20.88 12.71
C THR A 673 29.78 21.56 11.46
N LYS A 674 28.95 20.86 10.67
CA LYS A 674 28.28 21.43 9.49
C LYS A 674 27.04 20.64 9.15
N LYS A 675 26.00 21.32 8.69
CA LYS A 675 24.78 20.71 8.18
C LYS A 675 24.61 20.98 6.70
N PHE A 676 24.11 19.98 5.96
CA PHE A 676 23.68 20.06 4.58
C PHE A 676 22.21 19.66 4.47
N SER A 677 21.64 19.71 3.28
CA SER A 677 20.22 19.38 3.07
C SER A 677 19.84 17.97 3.54
N ASN A 678 20.69 16.99 3.28
CA ASN A 678 20.45 15.58 3.57
C ASN A 678 21.64 14.88 4.25
N SER A 679 22.55 15.66 4.85
CA SER A 679 23.67 15.08 5.60
C SER A 679 24.17 16.03 6.67
N VAL A 680 24.85 15.47 7.67
CA VAL A 680 25.43 16.20 8.80
C VAL A 680 26.89 15.77 8.98
N ASN A 681 27.73 16.72 9.27
CA ASN A 681 29.11 16.50 9.67
C ASN A 681 29.19 16.50 11.19
N VAL A 682 29.66 15.42 11.78
CA VAL A 682 29.76 15.26 13.23
C VAL A 682 31.18 15.01 13.66
N SER A 683 31.61 15.68 14.71
CA SER A 683 32.88 15.48 15.41
C SER A 683 32.63 14.97 16.82
N VAL A 684 33.33 13.96 17.25
CA VAL A 684 33.27 13.39 18.59
C VAL A 684 34.59 13.68 19.32
N ASN A 685 34.52 14.31 20.48
CA ASN A 685 35.69 14.68 21.29
C ASN A 685 36.76 15.46 20.51
N ASN A 686 36.32 16.34 19.61
CA ASN A 686 37.18 17.12 18.69
C ASN A 686 38.03 16.23 17.77
N SER A 687 37.59 15.01 17.46
CA SER A 687 38.22 14.13 16.46
C SER A 687 37.97 14.63 15.02
N ASN A 688 38.44 13.88 14.04
CA ASN A 688 38.13 14.14 12.62
C ASN A 688 36.62 14.11 12.40
N THR A 689 36.13 15.04 11.61
CA THR A 689 34.72 15.15 11.25
C THR A 689 34.32 14.03 10.29
N VAL A 690 33.24 13.34 10.60
CA VAL A 690 32.63 12.32 9.75
C VAL A 690 31.32 12.87 9.17
N ASN A 691 31.07 12.60 7.89
CA ASN A 691 29.82 12.97 7.23
C ASN A 691 28.83 11.79 7.26
N TYR A 692 27.65 12.04 7.77
CA TYR A 692 26.53 11.06 7.82
C TYR A 692 25.43 11.53 6.88
N THR A 693 25.08 10.69 5.89
CA THR A 693 23.91 10.91 5.04
C THR A 693 22.67 10.51 5.81
N VAL A 694 21.65 11.37 5.82
CA VAL A 694 20.40 11.16 6.54
C VAL A 694 19.27 10.90 5.53
N PRO A 695 18.68 9.69 5.51
CA PRO A 695 17.51 9.40 4.68
C PRO A 695 16.33 10.31 5.03
N THR A 696 15.47 10.60 4.06
CA THR A 696 14.34 11.55 4.22
C THR A 696 13.32 11.12 5.27
N GLU A 697 13.14 9.81 5.44
CA GLU A 697 12.17 9.23 6.38
C GLU A 697 12.76 8.97 7.78
N THR A 698 14.02 9.38 8.03
CA THR A 698 14.66 9.16 9.33
C THR A 698 13.91 9.91 10.43
N PRO A 699 13.41 9.23 11.50
CA PRO A 699 12.83 9.90 12.65
C PRO A 699 13.83 10.82 13.34
N VAL A 700 13.43 12.05 13.63
CA VAL A 700 14.23 13.04 14.34
C VAL A 700 13.48 13.51 15.57
N TYR A 701 14.18 13.60 16.70
CA TYR A 701 13.67 14.10 17.96
C TYR A 701 14.52 15.26 18.46
N SER A 702 13.95 16.08 19.33
CA SER A 702 14.66 17.16 20.01
C SER A 702 14.47 17.04 21.52
N VAL A 703 15.58 17.02 22.25
CA VAL A 703 15.66 17.14 23.70
C VAL A 703 16.31 18.47 24.01
N ASP A 704 15.53 19.43 24.49
CA ASP A 704 15.99 20.79 24.85
C ASP A 704 15.78 21.02 26.33
N THR A 705 16.83 20.72 27.11
CA THR A 705 16.81 20.85 28.59
C THR A 705 16.73 22.28 29.08
N THR A 706 16.83 23.29 28.23
CA THR A 706 16.69 24.70 28.56
C THR A 706 15.23 25.15 28.62
N LYS A 707 14.31 24.35 28.05
CA LYS A 707 12.88 24.64 28.02
C LYS A 707 12.16 24.06 29.23
N SER A 708 11.36 24.89 29.88
CA SER A 708 10.51 24.47 31.00
C SER A 708 9.18 23.85 30.59
N LYS A 709 8.80 23.95 29.32
CA LYS A 709 7.57 23.35 28.73
C LYS A 709 7.92 22.62 27.44
N ASN A 710 7.45 21.38 27.32
CA ASN A 710 7.67 20.52 26.17
C ASN A 710 9.16 20.42 25.76
N PRO A 711 10.06 20.03 26.67
CA PRO A 711 11.49 19.96 26.39
C PRO A 711 11.79 18.84 25.38
N ILE A 712 10.87 17.87 25.17
CA ILE A 712 11.04 16.72 24.31
C ILE A 712 9.93 16.69 23.26
N THR A 713 10.33 16.78 22.00
CA THR A 713 9.39 16.84 20.85
C THR A 713 9.90 16.03 19.67
N VAL A 714 8.99 15.64 18.79
CA VAL A 714 9.36 15.23 17.43
C VAL A 714 9.90 16.46 16.69
N ALA A 715 10.96 16.27 15.92
CA ALA A 715 11.67 17.32 15.20
C ALA A 715 11.88 16.91 13.74
N GLU A 716 12.47 17.80 12.96
CA GLU A 716 12.85 17.57 11.58
C GLU A 716 14.37 17.70 11.38
N ILE A 717 14.88 17.15 10.28
CA ILE A 717 16.30 17.31 9.90
C ILE A 717 16.66 18.80 9.80
N SER A 718 15.69 19.65 9.42
CA SER A 718 15.83 21.11 9.34
C SER A 718 16.18 21.75 10.69
N ASP A 719 15.79 21.15 11.81
CA ASP A 719 16.02 21.69 13.15
C ASP A 719 17.44 21.44 13.67
N ILE A 720 18.21 20.62 12.98
CA ILE A 720 19.63 20.39 13.30
C ILE A 720 20.43 21.66 12.93
N GLN A 721 21.11 22.24 13.91
CA GLN A 721 21.98 23.42 13.73
C GLN A 721 23.45 23.04 13.88
N SER A 722 24.36 23.85 13.31
CA SER A 722 25.77 23.66 13.53
C SER A 722 26.18 24.10 14.95
N PHE A 723 27.20 23.47 15.51
CA PHE A 723 27.73 23.76 16.83
C PHE A 723 28.24 25.21 16.95
N ASP A 724 28.79 25.76 15.86
CA ASP A 724 29.25 27.15 15.84
C ASP A 724 28.13 28.18 16.05
N SER A 725 26.88 27.81 15.74
CA SER A 725 25.72 28.67 15.99
C SER A 725 25.07 28.46 17.36
N ASP A 726 25.31 27.29 18.00
CA ASP A 726 24.82 26.96 19.34
C ASP A 726 25.76 25.94 20.00
N GLU A 727 26.58 26.39 20.95
CA GLU A 727 27.57 25.58 21.69
C GLU A 727 26.96 24.42 22.48
N ASN A 728 25.66 24.43 22.70
CA ASN A 728 24.93 23.34 23.38
C ASN A 728 24.40 22.30 22.40
N ASN A 729 24.54 22.51 21.10
CA ASN A 729 23.88 21.68 20.09
C ASN A 729 24.72 20.44 19.73
N ARG A 730 24.26 19.29 20.20
CA ARG A 730 24.82 17.97 19.87
C ARG A 730 23.73 17.10 19.25
N ILE A 731 24.16 16.08 18.54
CA ILE A 731 23.24 15.05 18.03
C ILE A 731 23.66 13.66 18.48
N PHE A 732 22.66 12.88 18.79
CA PHE A 732 22.75 11.45 18.94
C PHE A 732 22.26 10.81 17.63
N ILE A 733 23.06 9.95 17.00
CA ILE A 733 22.75 9.27 15.76
C ILE A 733 22.80 7.77 16.02
N LYS A 734 21.73 7.08 15.69
CA LYS A 734 21.72 5.62 15.56
C LYS A 734 21.95 5.26 14.09
N ILE A 735 22.94 4.43 13.84
CA ILE A 735 23.31 3.94 12.52
C ILE A 735 23.16 2.42 12.54
N TYR A 736 22.45 1.89 11.59
CA TYR A 736 22.30 0.46 11.42
C TYR A 736 22.59 0.06 9.98
N ASP A 737 23.51 -0.91 9.82
CA ASP A 737 23.99 -1.40 8.50
C ASP A 737 24.48 -0.20 7.61
N ASP A 738 25.29 0.70 8.20
CA ASP A 738 25.81 1.93 7.59
C ASP A 738 24.76 3.00 7.23
N ILE A 739 23.49 2.82 7.62
CA ILE A 739 22.40 3.75 7.34
C ILE A 739 21.98 4.46 8.64
N VAL A 740 21.89 5.78 8.60
CA VAL A 740 21.31 6.56 9.71
C VAL A 740 19.83 6.22 9.85
N SER A 741 19.49 5.61 10.98
CA SER A 741 18.13 5.14 11.25
C SER A 741 17.32 6.05 12.18
N GLU A 742 17.96 6.72 13.13
CA GLU A 742 17.29 7.65 14.06
C GLU A 742 18.25 8.76 14.50
N ILE A 743 17.72 9.95 14.77
CA ILE A 743 18.48 11.11 15.24
C ILE A 743 17.79 11.75 16.44
N VAL A 744 18.57 12.14 17.47
CA VAL A 744 18.09 13.00 18.56
C VAL A 744 18.97 14.24 18.65
N ILE A 745 18.37 15.42 18.52
CA ILE A 745 19.02 16.72 18.76
C ILE A 745 19.01 16.95 20.26
N VAL A 746 20.15 17.19 20.86
CA VAL A 746 20.31 17.42 22.33
C VAL A 746 20.88 18.82 22.58
N LYS A 747 20.11 19.64 23.35
CA LYS A 747 20.46 21.02 23.72
C LYS A 747 20.56 21.22 25.21
#